data_d2165df796b6af1864e25a0273424b59
#
_entry.id   d2165df796b6af1864e25a0273424b59
#
_cell.length_a   1.000
_cell.length_b   1.000
_cell.length_c   1.000
_cell.angle_alpha   90.00
_cell.angle_beta   90.00
_cell.angle_gamma   90.00
#
_symmetry.space_group_name_H-M   'P 1'
#
loop_
_entity.id
_entity.type
_entity.pdbx_description
1 polymer ?
#
loop_
_entity_poly.entity_id
_entity_poly.type
_entity_poly.pdbx_seq_one_letter_code
_entity_poly.pdbx_strand_id
1 'polypeptide(L)'
;MKAGKKQFSNRMGAAVLLLALACVNGYAQENKSSNDGSSKEEANRNVMLNAASANGPREIQIGLPSADVNVLENGIPVTYATNPHSVNSLWRADASLSHVGLLKISETAITTGNIGYAVNSFSQLGEKGFHGTLNYKSNHFGMQEFSLNLNGEIANDWFYSGSIYQDFDPGTFKIKSTPFQDRTQIYKFALTKRYNNNRGEFTAMYHYSNSHPVYMYATQSAPFIYVGDGSVRELGAFALGTTSYLPVDNEMVYRDMRTGELKKTSLYDAVQNKGSEFTLMNNYNWDNGLSWKVIMKYDHATGSCVYQTPMELSQRANSAINYMYEAEDGSMRAYDGEYVQSRMSCLNRGFIDEVMFTTELSRKLSNGTWRLGLNEWYYDIDYASNTTMYDQSVPTDGSYPVRLYNPDYNVAGSGRTYGGNGYYYDFNKNASEYYKGHENKLAVYFTHDWDVTDKFNLYYGARLEYQALRGNNAAVKDADGNFVGRFADYYLGATAPNGTKIEPTPMEYDWFNYALSAAATYKLTKQFGFTGDFTYITQHPRIENFAPAVLPNTDKISVPLGRAGIYYNNEWLSLTSLFSYISKTNNNSTLNLQHSVNGVNEILAAPLNYDIKTLGWTTDVVARPFKGFDLHFLFTYQKPTYKKYETSVEFSDGYVGQINATGGIGTLFCRTYCKFG
;
A
#
# COMPACT_ATOMS: atom_id res chain seq x y z
N MET A 1 -32.99 -25.47 -3.55
CA MET A 1 -31.92 -25.29 -2.54
C MET A 1 -31.30 -23.88 -2.47
N LYS A 2 -31.72 -22.88 -3.28
CA LYS A 2 -31.20 -21.52 -3.29
C LYS A 2 -31.92 -20.51 -2.37
N ALA A 3 -33.12 -20.83 -1.88
CA ALA A 3 -33.88 -19.92 -1.00
C ALA A 3 -33.49 -19.99 0.49
N GLY A 4 -32.93 -21.11 0.96
CA GLY A 4 -32.60 -21.30 2.38
C GLY A 4 -31.34 -20.51 2.86
N LYS A 5 -30.38 -20.21 1.99
CA LYS A 5 -29.15 -19.51 2.39
C LYS A 5 -29.33 -17.99 2.62
N LYS A 6 -30.27 -17.35 1.89
CA LYS A 6 -30.57 -15.93 2.09
C LYS A 6 -31.31 -15.65 3.42
N GLN A 7 -32.11 -16.59 3.88
CA GLN A 7 -32.88 -16.45 5.12
C GLN A 7 -32.01 -16.68 6.37
N PHE A 8 -30.95 -17.47 6.27
CA PHE A 8 -30.04 -17.74 7.39
C PHE A 8 -29.09 -16.55 7.66
N SER A 9 -28.61 -15.89 6.61
CA SER A 9 -27.77 -14.70 6.72
C SER A 9 -28.53 -13.52 7.36
N ASN A 10 -29.79 -13.30 6.97
CA ASN A 10 -30.59 -12.21 7.54
C ASN A 10 -31.01 -12.46 9.00
N ARG A 11 -31.13 -13.72 9.42
CA ARG A 11 -31.47 -14.07 10.82
C ARG A 11 -30.27 -13.95 11.76
N MET A 12 -29.05 -14.21 11.31
CA MET A 12 -27.85 -14.00 12.10
C MET A 12 -27.54 -12.51 12.28
N GLY A 13 -27.71 -11.67 11.25
CA GLY A 13 -27.60 -10.23 11.37
C GLY A 13 -28.59 -9.61 12.35
N ALA A 14 -29.85 -10.07 12.32
CA ALA A 14 -30.89 -9.61 13.23
C ALA A 14 -30.67 -10.08 14.70
N ALA A 15 -30.13 -11.29 14.90
CA ALA A 15 -29.84 -11.81 16.23
C ALA A 15 -28.66 -11.09 16.90
N VAL A 16 -27.63 -10.71 16.13
CA VAL A 16 -26.49 -9.90 16.62
C VAL A 16 -26.95 -8.47 16.96
N LEU A 17 -27.84 -7.90 16.14
CA LEU A 17 -28.43 -6.58 16.40
C LEU A 17 -29.32 -6.58 17.65
N LEU A 18 -30.11 -7.64 17.88
CA LEU A 18 -30.95 -7.79 19.06
C LEU A 18 -30.15 -8.05 20.34
N LEU A 19 -29.04 -8.77 20.27
CA LEU A 19 -28.11 -8.95 21.39
C LEU A 19 -27.39 -7.64 21.75
N ALA A 20 -26.98 -6.85 20.74
CA ALA A 20 -26.38 -5.53 20.95
C ALA A 20 -27.39 -4.54 21.57
N LEU A 21 -28.66 -4.56 21.15
CA LEU A 21 -29.73 -3.73 21.72
C LEU A 21 -30.14 -4.16 23.14
N ALA A 22 -30.03 -5.44 23.48
CA ALA A 22 -30.29 -5.94 24.82
C ALA A 22 -29.20 -5.54 25.86
N CYS A 23 -27.97 -5.34 25.40
CA CYS A 23 -26.85 -4.88 26.23
C CYS A 23 -26.88 -3.36 26.51
N VAL A 24 -27.56 -2.56 25.66
CA VAL A 24 -27.61 -1.09 25.81
C VAL A 24 -28.54 -0.63 26.95
N ASN A 25 -29.43 -1.47 27.46
CA ASN A 25 -30.36 -1.10 28.54
C ASN A 25 -29.83 -1.34 29.98
N GLY A 26 -28.56 -1.70 30.13
CA GLY A 26 -27.91 -1.89 31.44
C GLY A 26 -26.74 -0.93 31.63
N TYR A 27 -26.97 0.09 32.47
CA TYR A 27 -25.94 0.97 33.05
C TYR A 27 -25.31 2.04 32.12
N ALA A 28 -26.08 3.07 31.81
CA ALA A 28 -25.54 4.41 31.67
C ALA A 28 -25.28 5.00 33.07
N GLN A 29 -24.15 4.69 33.66
CA GLN A 29 -23.66 5.40 34.83
C GLN A 29 -22.73 6.50 34.36
N GLU A 30 -23.16 7.77 34.48
CA GLU A 30 -22.31 8.95 34.30
C GLU A 30 -21.12 8.87 35.26
N ASN A 31 -19.97 8.41 34.76
CA ASN A 31 -18.71 8.69 35.41
C ASN A 31 -18.23 10.06 34.93
N LYS A 32 -18.48 11.09 35.76
CA LYS A 32 -17.70 12.34 35.70
C LYS A 32 -16.26 12.02 36.07
N SER A 33 -15.45 11.65 35.12
CA SER A 33 -14.00 11.71 35.21
C SER A 33 -13.49 12.68 34.19
N SER A 34 -12.88 13.73 34.74
CA SER A 34 -11.87 14.63 34.16
C SER A 34 -11.54 14.49 32.66
N ASN A 35 -11.69 15.57 31.94
CA ASN A 35 -11.06 16.15 30.71
C ASN A 35 -10.23 15.27 29.74
N ASP A 36 -10.17 13.95 29.88
CA ASP A 36 -9.37 13.04 29.06
C ASP A 36 -10.19 12.36 27.94
N GLY A 37 -11.52 12.40 28.01
CA GLY A 37 -12.39 11.73 27.04
C GLY A 37 -12.46 12.41 25.68
N SER A 38 -12.42 13.75 25.66
CA SER A 38 -12.47 14.51 24.40
C SER A 38 -11.17 14.39 23.59
N SER A 39 -10.03 14.25 24.26
CA SER A 39 -8.73 14.06 23.59
C SER A 39 -8.61 12.70 22.91
N LYS A 40 -9.18 11.63 23.49
CA LYS A 40 -9.16 10.28 22.87
C LYS A 40 -10.09 10.17 21.67
N GLU A 41 -11.25 10.81 21.70
CA GLU A 41 -12.21 10.79 20.59
C GLU A 41 -11.74 11.65 19.40
N GLU A 42 -11.12 12.79 19.68
CA GLU A 42 -10.46 13.62 18.67
C GLU A 42 -9.21 12.94 18.09
N ALA A 43 -8.49 12.15 18.91
CA ALA A 43 -7.38 11.31 18.47
C ALA A 43 -7.78 10.32 17.38
N ASN A 44 -8.89 9.64 17.58
CA ASN A 44 -9.39 8.65 16.64
C ASN A 44 -10.02 9.26 15.38
N ARG A 45 -10.43 10.52 15.42
CA ARG A 45 -11.06 11.21 14.27
C ARG A 45 -10.08 11.82 13.29
N ASN A 46 -8.91 12.23 13.77
CA ASN A 46 -7.93 12.89 12.90
C ASN A 46 -6.53 12.73 13.45
N VAL A 47 -5.82 11.70 12.99
CA VAL A 47 -4.44 11.39 13.34
C VAL A 47 -3.52 12.62 13.16
N MET A 48 -3.84 13.50 12.21
CA MET A 48 -3.12 14.73 11.97
C MET A 48 -3.32 15.79 13.05
N LEU A 49 -4.47 15.80 13.72
CA LEU A 49 -4.77 16.77 14.79
C LEU A 49 -4.12 16.40 16.13
N ASN A 50 -3.77 15.14 16.33
CA ASN A 50 -3.22 14.66 17.61
C ASN A 50 -1.71 14.70 17.73
N ALA A 51 -1.01 14.99 16.68
CA ALA A 51 0.43 15.22 16.72
C ALA A 51 0.81 16.52 17.47
N ALA A 52 -0.16 17.20 18.11
CA ALA A 52 0.09 18.39 18.88
C ALA A 52 0.56 18.03 20.29
N SER A 53 1.82 18.25 20.57
CA SER A 53 2.31 18.39 21.93
C SER A 53 1.82 19.74 22.49
N ALA A 54 1.20 19.73 23.67
CA ALA A 54 0.80 20.97 24.36
C ALA A 54 1.99 21.90 24.64
N ASN A 55 3.23 21.41 24.56
CA ASN A 55 4.44 22.09 24.97
C ASN A 55 5.54 22.17 23.90
N GLY A 56 5.26 21.82 22.62
CA GLY A 56 6.24 21.83 21.55
C GLY A 56 5.62 21.96 20.15
N PRO A 57 6.43 21.89 19.08
CA PRO A 57 5.95 21.95 17.71
C PRO A 57 5.05 20.75 17.38
N ARG A 58 4.02 20.98 16.57
CA ARG A 58 3.27 19.90 15.95
C ARG A 58 4.14 19.14 14.97
N GLU A 59 4.02 17.81 14.98
CA GLU A 59 4.64 16.98 13.96
C GLU A 59 3.87 17.12 12.64
N ILE A 60 4.55 17.60 11.61
CA ILE A 60 4.03 17.70 10.26
C ILE A 60 4.78 16.68 9.40
N GLN A 61 4.06 15.69 8.91
CA GLN A 61 4.63 14.63 8.09
C GLN A 61 4.16 14.68 6.64
N ILE A 62 3.17 15.52 6.32
CA ILE A 62 2.71 15.73 4.96
C ILE A 62 3.74 16.54 4.18
N GLY A 63 3.87 16.21 2.90
CA GLY A 63 4.69 17.00 2.01
C GLY A 63 6.11 16.52 1.84
N LEU A 64 6.41 15.28 2.18
CA LEU A 64 7.66 14.61 1.87
C LEU A 64 7.46 13.68 0.67
N PRO A 65 7.79 14.10 -0.56
CA PRO A 65 7.74 13.19 -1.71
C PRO A 65 8.76 12.07 -1.53
N SER A 66 8.45 10.90 -2.04
CA SER A 66 9.26 9.68 -1.90
C SER A 66 9.35 9.15 -0.46
N ALA A 67 8.47 9.60 0.43
CA ALA A 67 8.33 9.03 1.75
C ALA A 67 7.31 7.89 1.74
N ASP A 68 7.63 6.81 2.45
CA ASP A 68 6.73 5.67 2.60
C ASP A 68 5.71 5.93 3.72
N VAL A 69 4.54 5.32 3.61
CA VAL A 69 3.57 5.30 4.71
C VAL A 69 3.76 4.00 5.49
N ASN A 70 4.18 4.12 6.74
CA ASN A 70 4.34 2.97 7.62
C ASN A 70 3.13 2.90 8.56
N VAL A 71 2.51 1.73 8.65
CA VAL A 71 1.46 1.45 9.63
C VAL A 71 1.96 0.38 10.58
N LEU A 72 2.03 0.77 11.84
CA LEU A 72 2.45 -0.11 12.93
C LEU A 72 1.25 -0.42 13.83
N GLU A 73 1.21 -1.63 14.36
CA GLU A 73 0.32 -1.98 15.46
C GLU A 73 1.16 -2.47 16.64
N ASN A 74 0.98 -1.84 17.80
CA ASN A 74 1.77 -2.07 19.01
C ASN A 74 3.28 -1.82 18.85
N GLY A 75 3.69 -1.08 17.82
CA GLY A 75 5.09 -0.75 17.53
C GLY A 75 5.82 -1.69 16.57
N ILE A 76 5.10 -2.64 15.95
CA ILE A 76 5.62 -3.52 14.90
C ILE A 76 4.83 -3.30 13.61
N PRO A 77 5.43 -3.40 12.41
CA PRO A 77 4.70 -3.26 11.16
C PRO A 77 3.48 -4.18 11.07
N VAL A 78 2.37 -3.67 10.53
CA VAL A 78 1.18 -4.49 10.24
C VAL A 78 1.52 -5.59 9.25
N THR A 79 2.32 -5.27 8.24
CA THR A 79 2.93 -6.23 7.33
C THR A 79 4.28 -5.72 6.87
N TYR A 80 5.22 -6.60 6.67
CA TYR A 80 6.53 -6.29 6.10
C TYR A 80 6.49 -6.42 4.57
N ALA A 81 5.87 -7.48 4.05
CA ALA A 81 5.63 -7.66 2.61
C ALA A 81 4.35 -6.90 2.20
N THR A 82 4.50 -5.84 1.41
CA THR A 82 3.38 -4.98 0.99
C THR A 82 2.83 -5.28 -0.41
N ASN A 83 3.37 -6.27 -1.11
CA ASN A 83 2.95 -6.65 -2.45
C ASN A 83 2.73 -8.17 -2.52
N PRO A 84 1.58 -8.66 -3.05
CA PRO A 84 0.49 -7.92 -3.68
C PRO A 84 -0.63 -7.49 -2.74
N HIS A 85 -0.58 -7.79 -1.45
CA HIS A 85 -1.60 -7.33 -0.54
C HIS A 85 -1.35 -5.90 -0.06
N SER A 86 -2.38 -5.24 0.42
CA SER A 86 -2.27 -3.88 0.97
C SER A 86 -2.51 -3.88 2.48
N VAL A 87 -1.91 -2.91 3.16
CA VAL A 87 -2.15 -2.67 4.59
C VAL A 87 -3.65 -2.53 4.87
N ASN A 88 -4.40 -1.87 4.00
CA ASN A 88 -5.85 -1.68 4.17
C ASN A 88 -6.67 -2.98 4.13
N SER A 89 -6.12 -4.06 3.59
CA SER A 89 -6.78 -5.37 3.62
C SER A 89 -6.58 -6.12 4.93
N LEU A 90 -5.56 -5.74 5.70
CA LEU A 90 -5.16 -6.38 6.95
C LEU A 90 -5.50 -5.54 8.18
N TRP A 91 -5.53 -4.22 8.03
CA TRP A 91 -5.68 -3.28 9.13
C TRP A 91 -6.66 -2.15 8.79
N ARG A 92 -7.47 -1.77 9.74
CA ARG A 92 -8.37 -0.61 9.72
C ARG A 92 -8.32 0.13 11.05
N ALA A 93 -8.55 1.45 11.00
CA ALA A 93 -8.74 2.23 12.22
C ALA A 93 -10.15 2.01 12.77
N ASP A 94 -10.33 0.97 13.56
CA ASP A 94 -11.62 0.46 14.02
C ASP A 94 -11.72 0.37 15.55
N ALA A 95 -12.80 -0.21 16.05
CA ALA A 95 -13.06 -0.37 17.49
C ALA A 95 -12.08 -1.31 18.19
N SER A 96 -11.23 -2.07 17.46
CA SER A 96 -10.21 -2.94 18.06
C SER A 96 -9.00 -2.18 18.60
N LEU A 97 -8.90 -0.89 18.29
CA LEU A 97 -7.79 -0.05 18.69
C LEU A 97 -8.16 0.83 19.89
N SER A 98 -7.28 0.89 20.88
CA SER A 98 -7.41 1.80 22.02
C SER A 98 -7.07 3.24 21.65
N HIS A 99 -6.05 3.42 20.82
CA HIS A 99 -5.67 4.71 20.25
C HIS A 99 -4.75 4.56 19.03
N VAL A 100 -4.64 5.64 18.29
CA VAL A 100 -3.76 5.76 17.12
C VAL A 100 -2.92 7.03 17.29
N GLY A 101 -1.62 6.94 17.07
CA GLY A 101 -0.69 8.05 17.17
C GLY A 101 0.21 8.17 15.95
N LEU A 102 0.90 9.31 15.84
CA LEU A 102 1.95 9.51 14.83
C LEU A 102 3.32 9.40 15.51
N LEU A 103 4.26 8.73 14.86
CA LEU A 103 5.67 8.75 15.25
C LEU A 103 6.39 9.93 14.59
N LYS A 104 7.36 10.49 15.27
CA LYS A 104 8.28 11.47 14.68
C LYS A 104 9.07 10.81 13.56
N ILE A 105 9.35 11.53 12.47
CA ILE A 105 10.13 11.00 11.35
C ILE A 105 11.50 10.53 11.82
N SER A 106 12.13 11.30 12.71
CA SER A 106 13.40 10.95 13.32
C SER A 106 13.37 9.63 14.11
N GLU A 107 12.28 9.36 14.82
CA GLU A 107 12.06 8.11 15.56
C GLU A 107 11.75 6.95 14.61
N THR A 108 10.88 7.16 13.61
CA THR A 108 10.55 6.15 12.60
C THR A 108 11.78 5.66 11.87
N ALA A 109 12.67 6.57 11.45
CA ALA A 109 13.89 6.22 10.74
C ALA A 109 14.80 5.29 11.57
N ILE A 110 14.87 5.49 12.87
CA ILE A 110 15.72 4.68 13.75
C ILE A 110 15.03 3.35 14.12
N THR A 111 13.73 3.37 14.43
CA THR A 111 13.04 2.17 14.87
C THR A 111 12.66 1.22 13.72
N THR A 112 12.43 1.74 12.51
CA THR A 112 11.98 0.93 11.36
C THR A 112 12.98 0.87 10.20
N GLY A 113 13.94 1.79 10.12
CA GLY A 113 14.85 1.92 8.98
C GLY A 113 14.22 2.59 7.75
N ASN A 114 13.05 3.24 7.89
CA ASN A 114 12.34 3.91 6.81
C ASN A 114 12.17 5.41 7.07
N ILE A 115 12.20 6.22 6.02
CA ILE A 115 11.79 7.64 6.09
C ILE A 115 10.38 7.77 5.55
N GLY A 116 9.46 8.25 6.38
CA GLY A 116 8.10 8.51 5.94
C GLY A 116 7.12 8.66 7.08
N TYR A 117 5.86 8.62 6.71
CA TYR A 117 4.77 8.60 7.68
C TYR A 117 4.83 7.32 8.50
N ALA A 118 4.69 7.46 9.81
CA ALA A 118 4.49 6.31 10.67
C ALA A 118 3.25 6.55 11.56
N VAL A 119 2.23 5.77 11.31
CA VAL A 119 1.07 5.65 12.16
C VAL A 119 1.35 4.48 13.09
N ASN A 120 1.32 4.69 14.40
CA ASN A 120 1.42 3.62 15.38
C ASN A 120 0.08 3.50 16.10
N SER A 121 -0.58 2.38 15.90
CA SER A 121 -1.83 2.03 16.55
C SER A 121 -1.59 1.08 17.72
N PHE A 122 -2.52 1.08 18.68
CA PHE A 122 -2.42 0.22 19.86
C PHE A 122 -3.71 -0.56 20.00
N SER A 123 -3.59 -1.88 20.14
CA SER A 123 -4.73 -2.78 20.32
C SER A 123 -5.42 -2.54 21.65
N GLN A 124 -6.74 -2.71 21.69
CA GLN A 124 -7.51 -2.77 22.92
C GLN A 124 -7.32 -4.14 23.59
N LEU A 125 -6.64 -4.18 24.73
CA LEU A 125 -6.22 -5.43 25.38
C LEU A 125 -7.12 -5.87 26.56
N GLY A 126 -8.12 -5.09 26.89
CA GLY A 126 -9.04 -5.32 27.99
C GLY A 126 -8.74 -4.48 29.24
N GLU A 127 -9.80 -4.10 29.92
CA GLU A 127 -9.80 -3.27 31.13
C GLU A 127 -10.67 -3.90 32.21
N LYS A 128 -10.56 -3.40 33.46
CA LYS A 128 -11.43 -3.86 34.56
C LYS A 128 -12.90 -3.54 34.28
N GLY A 129 -13.78 -4.49 34.56
CA GLY A 129 -15.19 -4.39 34.23
C GLY A 129 -15.48 -4.93 32.84
N PHE A 130 -16.67 -4.61 32.33
CA PHE A 130 -17.09 -4.95 30.96
C PHE A 130 -17.23 -3.67 30.13
N HIS A 131 -16.59 -3.63 28.99
CA HIS A 131 -16.59 -2.49 28.08
C HIS A 131 -16.96 -2.93 26.68
N GLY A 132 -17.69 -2.07 25.96
CA GLY A 132 -18.06 -2.31 24.58
C GLY A 132 -17.98 -1.01 23.78
N THR A 133 -17.42 -1.10 22.58
CA THR A 133 -17.38 -0.01 21.60
C THR A 133 -18.01 -0.48 20.31
N LEU A 134 -19.00 0.27 19.84
CA LEU A 134 -19.70 0.01 18.58
C LEU A 134 -19.58 1.24 17.70
N ASN A 135 -19.06 1.06 16.47
CA ASN A 135 -19.05 2.08 15.43
C ASN A 135 -19.85 1.60 14.22
N TYR A 136 -20.62 2.48 13.64
CA TYR A 136 -21.32 2.26 12.38
C TYR A 136 -21.19 3.49 11.51
N LYS A 137 -20.80 3.27 10.25
CA LYS A 137 -20.73 4.32 9.22
C LYS A 137 -21.48 3.89 7.98
N SER A 138 -22.09 4.85 7.30
CA SER A 138 -22.75 4.64 6.01
C SER A 138 -22.65 5.89 5.16
N ASN A 139 -22.82 5.73 3.85
CA ASN A 139 -22.91 6.83 2.91
C ASN A 139 -24.08 6.63 1.93
N HIS A 140 -24.35 7.66 1.11
CA HIS A 140 -25.46 7.64 0.16
C HIS A 140 -25.26 6.71 -1.05
N PHE A 141 -24.03 6.16 -1.24
CA PHE A 141 -23.75 5.14 -2.26
C PHE A 141 -24.06 3.72 -1.76
N GLY A 142 -24.38 3.56 -0.46
CA GLY A 142 -24.76 2.27 0.13
C GLY A 142 -23.63 1.57 0.88
N MET A 143 -22.48 2.24 1.13
CA MET A 143 -21.44 1.73 2.00
C MET A 143 -22.01 1.49 3.42
N GLN A 144 -21.64 0.39 4.03
CA GLN A 144 -21.94 0.03 5.41
C GLN A 144 -20.67 -0.50 6.07
N GLU A 145 -20.14 0.27 6.98
CA GLU A 145 -18.99 -0.11 7.82
C GLU A 145 -19.47 -0.32 9.26
N PHE A 146 -19.10 -1.46 9.82
CA PHE A 146 -19.46 -1.85 11.19
C PHE A 146 -18.21 -2.31 11.92
N SER A 147 -17.99 -1.80 13.13
CA SER A 147 -16.97 -2.35 14.02
C SER A 147 -17.47 -2.46 15.46
N LEU A 148 -17.16 -3.57 16.10
CA LEU A 148 -17.50 -3.88 17.49
C LEU A 148 -16.26 -4.37 18.20
N ASN A 149 -16.01 -3.85 19.39
CA ASN A 149 -15.09 -4.43 20.36
C ASN A 149 -15.81 -4.67 21.68
N LEU A 150 -15.60 -5.84 22.24
CA LEU A 150 -16.02 -6.20 23.60
C LEU A 150 -14.79 -6.65 24.37
N ASN A 151 -14.58 -6.04 25.54
CA ASN A 151 -13.42 -6.36 26.35
C ASN A 151 -13.76 -6.29 27.85
N GLY A 152 -12.93 -6.93 28.67
CA GLY A 152 -13.17 -6.95 30.11
C GLY A 152 -12.21 -7.84 30.87
N GLU A 153 -12.43 -7.92 32.17
CA GLU A 153 -11.75 -8.82 33.10
C GLU A 153 -12.48 -10.17 33.19
N ILE A 154 -11.74 -11.27 33.08
CA ILE A 154 -12.28 -12.62 33.34
C ILE A 154 -12.22 -12.91 34.84
N ALA A 155 -11.03 -12.97 35.39
CA ALA A 155 -10.74 -13.13 36.83
C ALA A 155 -9.22 -13.04 37.05
N ASN A 156 -8.80 -12.68 38.27
CA ASN A 156 -7.41 -12.78 38.74
C ASN A 156 -6.42 -12.10 37.76
N ASP A 157 -6.68 -10.88 37.31
CA ASP A 157 -5.88 -10.10 36.39
C ASP A 157 -5.72 -10.75 34.97
N TRP A 158 -6.65 -11.62 34.60
CA TRP A 158 -6.82 -12.05 33.22
C TRP A 158 -7.87 -11.19 32.52
N PHE A 159 -7.53 -10.68 31.36
CA PHE A 159 -8.37 -9.81 30.54
C PHE A 159 -8.55 -10.41 29.14
N TYR A 160 -9.69 -10.12 28.53
CA TYR A 160 -9.98 -10.47 27.15
C TYR A 160 -10.35 -9.24 26.34
N SER A 161 -10.12 -9.32 25.05
CA SER A 161 -10.65 -8.39 24.05
C SER A 161 -11.01 -9.18 22.80
N GLY A 162 -12.22 -8.97 22.29
CA GLY A 162 -12.70 -9.54 21.04
C GLY A 162 -13.28 -8.48 20.14
N SER A 163 -12.92 -8.46 18.87
CA SER A 163 -13.36 -7.45 17.91
C SER A 163 -13.76 -8.04 16.57
N ILE A 164 -14.72 -7.38 15.95
CA ILE A 164 -15.21 -7.65 14.61
C ILE A 164 -15.24 -6.33 13.85
N TYR A 165 -14.65 -6.32 12.66
CA TYR A 165 -14.80 -5.26 11.68
C TYR A 165 -15.38 -5.83 10.40
N GLN A 166 -16.35 -5.14 9.79
CA GLN A 166 -16.93 -5.50 8.50
C GLN A 166 -17.18 -4.24 7.68
N ASP A 167 -16.74 -4.28 6.45
CA ASP A 167 -16.99 -3.27 5.44
C ASP A 167 -17.67 -3.89 4.23
N PHE A 168 -18.77 -3.28 3.79
CA PHE A 168 -19.54 -3.64 2.62
C PHE A 168 -19.74 -2.38 1.79
N ASP A 169 -18.75 -2.06 0.95
CA ASP A 169 -18.76 -0.84 0.13
C ASP A 169 -19.04 -1.19 -1.34
N PRO A 170 -20.21 -0.85 -1.87
CA PRO A 170 -20.47 -0.99 -3.30
C PRO A 170 -19.67 0.00 -4.15
N GLY A 171 -19.00 0.99 -3.51
CA GLY A 171 -18.23 2.04 -4.18
C GLY A 171 -19.11 3.07 -4.87
N THR A 172 -18.45 4.01 -5.53
CA THR A 172 -19.09 5.10 -6.29
C THR A 172 -19.44 4.71 -7.73
N PHE A 173 -19.04 3.52 -8.17
CA PHE A 173 -19.29 2.98 -9.50
C PHE A 173 -19.81 1.55 -9.36
N LYS A 174 -20.91 1.22 -10.02
CA LYS A 174 -21.44 -0.15 -10.00
C LYS A 174 -20.65 -1.02 -10.96
N ILE A 175 -19.97 -2.02 -10.42
CA ILE A 175 -19.33 -3.09 -11.17
C ILE A 175 -20.36 -4.23 -11.26
N LYS A 176 -20.73 -4.67 -12.48
CA LYS A 176 -21.76 -5.69 -12.65
C LYS A 176 -21.31 -7.05 -12.14
N SER A 177 -20.02 -7.32 -12.15
CA SER A 177 -19.41 -8.59 -11.72
C SER A 177 -19.41 -8.83 -10.22
N THR A 178 -19.55 -7.77 -9.39
CA THR A 178 -19.55 -7.88 -7.93
C THR A 178 -20.47 -6.83 -7.30
N PRO A 179 -21.23 -7.21 -6.23
CA PRO A 179 -22.08 -6.25 -5.53
C PRO A 179 -21.30 -5.25 -4.67
N PHE A 180 -20.04 -5.55 -4.34
CA PHE A 180 -19.17 -4.72 -3.52
C PHE A 180 -17.82 -4.50 -4.21
N GLN A 181 -17.34 -3.28 -4.19
CA GLN A 181 -16.00 -2.91 -4.60
C GLN A 181 -15.00 -3.13 -3.47
N ASP A 182 -15.43 -2.99 -2.22
CA ASP A 182 -14.70 -3.44 -1.04
C ASP A 182 -15.60 -4.31 -0.17
N ARG A 183 -15.09 -5.47 0.20
CA ARG A 183 -15.68 -6.35 1.19
C ARG A 183 -14.57 -6.84 2.09
N THR A 184 -14.39 -6.14 3.21
CA THR A 184 -13.34 -6.46 4.18
C THR A 184 -13.93 -6.92 5.49
N GLN A 185 -13.39 -8.02 6.02
CA GLN A 185 -13.76 -8.62 7.31
C GLN A 185 -12.48 -8.85 8.12
N ILE A 186 -12.44 -8.29 9.34
CA ILE A 186 -11.32 -8.45 10.27
C ILE A 186 -11.86 -8.91 11.61
N TYR A 187 -11.21 -9.90 12.20
CA TYR A 187 -11.53 -10.46 13.50
C TYR A 187 -10.26 -10.48 14.35
N LYS A 188 -10.33 -9.93 15.56
CA LYS A 188 -9.22 -9.96 16.51
C LYS A 188 -9.68 -10.53 17.84
N PHE A 189 -8.83 -11.33 18.46
CA PHE A 189 -9.02 -11.83 19.82
C PHE A 189 -7.72 -11.74 20.59
N ALA A 190 -7.76 -11.15 21.78
CA ALA A 190 -6.60 -11.03 22.66
C ALA A 190 -6.93 -11.57 24.06
N LEU A 191 -5.95 -12.25 24.64
CA LEU A 191 -5.96 -12.69 26.04
C LEU A 191 -4.73 -12.10 26.73
N THR A 192 -4.95 -11.32 27.78
CA THR A 192 -3.91 -10.59 28.50
C THR A 192 -3.85 -11.02 29.95
N LYS A 193 -2.66 -11.28 30.48
CA LYS A 193 -2.39 -11.53 31.90
C LYS A 193 -1.53 -10.40 32.44
N ARG A 194 -2.02 -9.70 33.47
CA ARG A 194 -1.21 -8.79 34.27
C ARG A 194 -0.64 -9.55 35.48
N TYR A 195 0.59 -9.25 35.82
CA TYR A 195 1.32 -9.97 36.88
C TYR A 195 2.27 -9.04 37.64
N ASN A 196 2.80 -9.49 38.76
CA ASN A 196 3.71 -8.72 39.61
C ASN A 196 3.17 -7.34 39.99
N ASN A 197 1.94 -7.25 40.49
CA ASN A 197 1.26 -5.99 40.83
C ASN A 197 1.19 -5.01 39.65
N ASN A 198 0.81 -5.50 38.46
CA ASN A 198 0.71 -4.75 37.20
C ASN A 198 2.03 -4.22 36.66
N ARG A 199 3.18 -4.70 37.14
CA ARG A 199 4.49 -4.40 36.52
C ARG A 199 4.70 -5.13 35.22
N GLY A 200 4.15 -6.33 35.11
CA GLY A 200 4.22 -7.17 33.92
C GLY A 200 2.87 -7.33 33.26
N GLU A 201 2.87 -7.35 31.95
CA GLU A 201 1.71 -7.64 31.13
C GLU A 201 2.13 -8.55 29.96
N PHE A 202 1.53 -9.73 29.88
CA PHE A 202 1.72 -10.69 28.79
C PHE A 202 0.42 -10.82 28.03
N THR A 203 0.49 -10.70 26.68
CA THR A 203 -0.65 -10.83 25.79
C THR A 203 -0.39 -11.82 24.68
N ALA A 204 -1.37 -12.68 24.42
CA ALA A 204 -1.46 -13.50 23.21
C ALA A 204 -2.65 -12.99 22.39
N MET A 205 -2.41 -12.70 21.11
CA MET A 205 -3.42 -12.17 20.21
C MET A 205 -3.47 -12.97 18.92
N TYR A 206 -4.67 -13.25 18.44
CA TYR A 206 -4.94 -13.80 17.12
C TYR A 206 -5.72 -12.79 16.29
N HIS A 207 -5.32 -12.63 15.03
CA HIS A 207 -5.95 -11.74 14.08
C HIS A 207 -6.19 -12.50 12.77
N TYR A 208 -7.39 -12.41 12.23
CA TYR A 208 -7.77 -12.95 10.94
C TYR A 208 -8.38 -11.86 10.06
N SER A 209 -7.97 -11.78 8.82
CA SER A 209 -8.52 -10.87 7.82
C SER A 209 -8.91 -11.61 6.54
N ASN A 210 -9.99 -11.15 5.90
CA ASN A 210 -10.41 -11.58 4.57
C ASN A 210 -11.01 -10.38 3.83
N SER A 211 -10.34 -9.95 2.79
CA SER A 211 -10.66 -8.73 2.06
C SER A 211 -10.74 -8.99 0.55
N HIS A 212 -11.74 -8.39 -0.09
CA HIS A 212 -11.91 -8.37 -1.55
C HIS A 212 -11.95 -6.91 -2.03
N PRO A 213 -10.80 -6.22 -2.12
CA PRO A 213 -10.72 -4.79 -2.49
C PRO A 213 -10.66 -4.61 -4.01
N VAL A 214 -11.73 -4.94 -4.71
CA VAL A 214 -11.78 -4.93 -6.19
C VAL A 214 -11.57 -3.52 -6.75
N TYR A 215 -12.07 -2.51 -6.07
CA TYR A 215 -11.94 -1.09 -6.50
C TYR A 215 -10.50 -0.59 -6.59
N MET A 216 -9.60 -1.14 -5.79
CA MET A 216 -8.20 -0.66 -5.74
C MET A 216 -7.45 -0.91 -7.04
N TYR A 217 -7.90 -1.88 -7.82
CA TYR A 217 -7.15 -2.40 -8.96
C TYR A 217 -7.92 -2.29 -10.28
N ALA A 218 -9.17 -1.86 -10.23
CA ALA A 218 -10.00 -1.68 -11.39
C ALA A 218 -9.97 -0.21 -11.84
N THR A 219 -9.32 0.06 -12.98
CA THR A 219 -9.29 1.41 -13.55
C THR A 219 -10.66 1.77 -14.11
N GLN A 220 -11.27 2.80 -13.54
CA GLN A 220 -12.64 3.27 -13.86
C GLN A 220 -12.65 4.49 -14.79
N SER A 221 -11.56 4.78 -15.49
CA SER A 221 -11.50 5.95 -16.36
C SER A 221 -12.35 5.79 -17.62
N ALA A 222 -13.13 6.80 -17.95
CA ALA A 222 -13.80 6.91 -19.24
C ALA A 222 -12.78 7.01 -20.38
N PRO A 223 -12.99 6.37 -21.52
CA PRO A 223 -12.17 6.58 -22.69
C PRO A 223 -12.31 8.02 -23.21
N PHE A 224 -11.21 8.62 -23.62
CA PHE A 224 -11.18 9.99 -24.12
C PHE A 224 -10.24 10.13 -25.33
N ILE A 225 -10.46 11.17 -26.12
CA ILE A 225 -9.56 11.56 -27.21
C ILE A 225 -9.05 12.99 -27.00
N TYR A 226 -7.83 13.25 -27.47
CA TYR A 226 -7.31 14.61 -27.56
C TYR A 226 -7.90 15.33 -28.75
N VAL A 227 -8.39 16.55 -28.53
CA VAL A 227 -9.02 17.36 -29.57
C VAL A 227 -8.00 18.22 -30.33
N GLY A 228 -6.79 18.37 -29.79
CA GLY A 228 -5.68 19.08 -30.46
C GLY A 228 -5.47 20.51 -29.96
N ASP A 229 -6.32 21.03 -29.10
CA ASP A 229 -6.24 22.38 -28.48
C ASP A 229 -5.80 22.34 -27.01
N GLY A 230 -5.31 21.18 -26.54
CA GLY A 230 -4.99 20.93 -25.14
C GLY A 230 -6.18 20.42 -24.31
N SER A 231 -7.35 20.28 -24.90
CA SER A 231 -8.53 19.69 -24.27
C SER A 231 -8.71 18.22 -24.63
N VAL A 232 -9.55 17.54 -23.83
CA VAL A 232 -9.96 16.14 -24.04
C VAL A 232 -11.47 16.07 -24.20
N ARG A 233 -11.94 15.13 -25.01
CA ARG A 233 -13.35 14.78 -25.12
C ARG A 233 -13.56 13.34 -24.64
N GLU A 234 -14.36 13.16 -23.61
CA GLU A 234 -14.79 11.84 -23.17
C GLU A 234 -15.76 11.23 -24.16
N LEU A 235 -15.63 9.93 -24.43
CA LEU A 235 -16.45 9.21 -25.40
C LEU A 235 -17.65 8.53 -24.76
N GLY A 236 -17.60 8.21 -23.48
CA GLY A 236 -18.66 7.49 -22.80
C GLY A 236 -19.53 8.38 -21.93
N ALA A 237 -20.79 8.02 -21.76
CA ALA A 237 -21.64 8.58 -20.73
C ALA A 237 -21.30 7.91 -19.40
N PHE A 238 -20.93 8.71 -18.39
CA PHE A 238 -20.50 8.20 -17.10
C PHE A 238 -21.18 8.98 -15.96
N ALA A 239 -21.78 8.24 -15.03
CA ALA A 239 -22.44 8.84 -13.87
C ALA A 239 -22.09 8.08 -12.59
N LEU A 240 -21.74 8.83 -11.54
CA LEU A 240 -21.44 8.26 -10.21
C LEU A 240 -22.60 7.41 -9.70
N GLY A 241 -22.27 6.25 -9.15
CA GLY A 241 -23.24 5.33 -8.57
C GLY A 241 -24.02 4.48 -9.57
N THR A 242 -23.78 4.59 -10.87
CA THR A 242 -24.57 3.90 -11.92
C THR A 242 -23.77 3.00 -12.82
N THR A 243 -22.63 3.42 -13.35
CA THR A 243 -21.89 2.68 -14.38
C THR A 243 -20.41 2.59 -14.08
N SER A 244 -19.77 1.57 -14.66
CA SER A 244 -18.32 1.47 -14.76
C SER A 244 -17.90 1.13 -16.19
N TYR A 245 -16.65 1.38 -16.54
CA TYR A 245 -16.06 1.01 -17.83
C TYR A 245 -15.38 -0.38 -17.80
N LEU A 246 -15.73 -1.24 -16.84
CA LEU A 246 -15.35 -2.63 -16.83
C LEU A 246 -16.41 -3.47 -17.58
N PRO A 247 -16.01 -4.54 -18.29
CA PRO A 247 -16.94 -5.41 -18.98
C PRO A 247 -17.99 -6.03 -18.03
N VAL A 248 -19.12 -6.38 -18.59
CA VAL A 248 -20.21 -7.03 -17.83
C VAL A 248 -19.84 -8.43 -17.35
N ASP A 249 -18.97 -9.12 -18.06
CA ASP A 249 -18.51 -10.44 -17.65
C ASP A 249 -17.47 -10.34 -16.54
N ASN A 250 -17.50 -11.31 -15.67
CA ASN A 250 -16.61 -11.43 -14.53
C ASN A 250 -15.45 -12.39 -14.82
N GLU A 251 -15.25 -12.75 -16.06
CA GLU A 251 -14.25 -13.75 -16.44
C GLU A 251 -12.90 -13.11 -16.74
N MET A 252 -11.83 -13.74 -16.27
CA MET A 252 -10.47 -13.46 -16.67
C MET A 252 -9.79 -14.78 -17.05
N VAL A 253 -9.20 -14.83 -18.26
CA VAL A 253 -8.41 -15.97 -18.72
C VAL A 253 -6.96 -15.50 -18.92
N TYR A 254 -6.02 -16.26 -18.40
CA TYR A 254 -4.60 -15.92 -18.42
C TYR A 254 -3.75 -17.18 -18.53
N ARG A 255 -2.50 -17.02 -19.00
CA ARG A 255 -1.48 -18.08 -18.94
C ARG A 255 -0.73 -17.96 -17.61
N ASP A 256 -0.74 -19.04 -16.85
CA ASP A 256 -0.04 -19.09 -15.55
C ASP A 256 1.47 -19.08 -15.78
N MET A 257 2.14 -18.08 -15.18
CA MET A 257 3.58 -17.86 -15.32
C MET A 257 4.43 -19.03 -14.78
N ARG A 258 3.93 -19.75 -13.77
CA ARG A 258 4.64 -20.87 -13.16
C ARG A 258 4.54 -22.16 -13.96
N THR A 259 3.43 -22.42 -14.61
CA THR A 259 3.10 -23.71 -15.21
C THR A 259 2.91 -23.66 -16.73
N GLY A 260 2.66 -22.50 -17.31
CA GLY A 260 2.31 -22.33 -18.71
C GLY A 260 0.89 -22.76 -19.07
N GLU A 261 0.09 -23.20 -18.09
CA GLU A 261 -1.29 -23.60 -18.31
C GLU A 261 -2.21 -22.38 -18.47
N LEU A 262 -3.21 -22.51 -19.33
CA LEU A 262 -4.28 -21.53 -19.39
C LEU A 262 -5.23 -21.76 -18.22
N LYS A 263 -5.45 -20.71 -17.44
CA LYS A 263 -6.33 -20.70 -16.28
C LYS A 263 -7.42 -19.65 -16.43
N LYS A 264 -8.58 -19.96 -15.82
CA LYS A 264 -9.75 -19.10 -15.79
C LYS A 264 -10.08 -18.77 -14.35
N THR A 265 -10.38 -17.50 -14.08
CA THR A 265 -10.85 -17.03 -12.79
C THR A 265 -11.93 -15.96 -12.94
N SER A 266 -12.66 -15.66 -11.89
CA SER A 266 -13.52 -14.48 -11.84
C SER A 266 -12.74 -13.29 -11.29
N LEU A 267 -13.11 -12.08 -11.66
CA LEU A 267 -12.52 -10.87 -11.09
C LEU A 267 -12.68 -10.83 -9.56
N TYR A 268 -13.81 -11.28 -9.04
CA TYR A 268 -14.06 -11.34 -7.60
C TYR A 268 -13.14 -12.34 -6.89
N ASP A 269 -12.97 -13.55 -7.44
CA ASP A 269 -12.10 -14.58 -6.84
C ASP A 269 -10.61 -14.26 -7.04
N ALA A 270 -10.30 -13.54 -8.12
CA ALA A 270 -8.93 -13.12 -8.43
C ALA A 270 -8.42 -12.00 -7.51
N VAL A 271 -9.32 -11.26 -6.85
CA VAL A 271 -8.95 -10.19 -5.92
C VAL A 271 -9.33 -10.61 -4.50
N GLN A 272 -8.39 -11.20 -3.80
CA GLN A 272 -8.60 -11.63 -2.42
C GLN A 272 -7.31 -11.55 -1.63
N ASN A 273 -7.39 -10.89 -0.46
CA ASN A 273 -6.33 -10.86 0.53
C ASN A 273 -6.81 -11.55 1.81
N LYS A 274 -6.06 -12.52 2.28
CA LYS A 274 -6.31 -13.25 3.53
C LYS A 274 -5.07 -13.23 4.38
N GLY A 275 -5.22 -12.99 5.67
CA GLY A 275 -4.15 -13.10 6.66
C GLY A 275 -4.60 -13.83 7.90
N SER A 276 -3.70 -14.59 8.49
CA SER A 276 -3.83 -15.21 9.82
C SER A 276 -2.59 -14.88 10.61
N GLU A 277 -2.74 -14.02 11.60
CA GLU A 277 -1.65 -13.50 12.40
C GLU A 277 -1.77 -13.97 13.84
N PHE A 278 -0.63 -14.35 14.42
CA PHE A 278 -0.49 -14.67 15.83
C PHE A 278 0.60 -13.79 16.43
N THR A 279 0.23 -13.02 17.47
CA THR A 279 1.13 -12.08 18.13
C THR A 279 1.25 -12.40 19.60
N LEU A 280 2.50 -12.48 20.09
CA LEU A 280 2.84 -12.53 21.50
C LEU A 280 3.52 -11.23 21.91
N MET A 281 3.07 -10.64 23.01
CA MET A 281 3.65 -9.41 23.56
C MET A 281 3.94 -9.61 25.04
N ASN A 282 5.05 -9.03 25.50
CA ASN A 282 5.34 -8.92 26.92
C ASN A 282 5.92 -7.54 27.22
N ASN A 283 5.36 -6.87 28.21
CA ASN A 283 5.87 -5.60 28.72
C ASN A 283 6.16 -5.76 30.20
N TYR A 284 7.32 -5.35 30.67
CA TYR A 284 7.69 -5.40 32.07
C TYR A 284 8.34 -4.08 32.52
N ASN A 285 7.82 -3.51 33.60
CA ASN A 285 8.27 -2.24 34.16
C ASN A 285 8.87 -2.46 35.55
N TRP A 286 10.14 -2.06 35.74
CA TRP A 286 10.79 -2.07 37.05
C TRP A 286 10.60 -0.75 37.79
N ASP A 287 10.68 -0.79 39.10
CA ASP A 287 10.51 0.41 39.97
C ASP A 287 11.59 1.47 39.72
N ASN A 288 12.74 1.12 39.18
CA ASN A 288 13.84 2.02 38.86
C ASN A 288 13.69 2.77 37.53
N GLY A 289 12.49 2.69 36.91
CA GLY A 289 12.19 3.33 35.64
C GLY A 289 12.75 2.60 34.40
N LEU A 290 13.27 1.37 34.57
CA LEU A 290 13.61 0.50 33.47
C LEU A 290 12.37 -0.21 32.96
N SER A 291 12.23 -0.38 31.67
CA SER A 291 11.13 -1.11 31.02
C SER A 291 11.70 -2.03 29.94
N TRP A 292 11.10 -3.20 29.81
CA TRP A 292 11.44 -4.17 28.78
C TRP A 292 10.19 -4.56 28.02
N LYS A 293 10.23 -4.45 26.71
CA LYS A 293 9.16 -4.80 25.78
C LYS A 293 9.67 -5.86 24.82
N VAL A 294 8.83 -6.86 24.57
CA VAL A 294 9.06 -7.90 23.55
C VAL A 294 7.80 -8.09 22.76
N ILE A 295 7.93 -8.17 21.45
CA ILE A 295 6.84 -8.54 20.54
C ILE A 295 7.38 -9.58 19.58
N MET A 296 6.63 -10.65 19.40
CA MET A 296 6.84 -11.65 18.36
C MET A 296 5.53 -11.81 17.59
N LYS A 297 5.61 -11.72 16.28
CA LYS A 297 4.47 -11.83 15.38
C LYS A 297 4.79 -12.82 14.27
N TYR A 298 3.87 -13.74 14.01
CA TYR A 298 3.85 -14.59 12.84
C TYR A 298 2.60 -14.29 12.02
N ASP A 299 2.74 -14.07 10.73
CA ASP A 299 1.64 -13.89 9.79
C ASP A 299 1.79 -14.85 8.62
N HIS A 300 0.69 -15.53 8.29
CA HIS A 300 0.53 -16.33 7.09
C HIS A 300 -0.54 -15.66 6.22
N ALA A 301 -0.12 -15.15 5.07
CA ALA A 301 -0.99 -14.37 4.22
C ALA A 301 -0.96 -14.83 2.75
N THR A 302 -2.10 -14.66 2.09
CA THR A 302 -2.20 -14.72 0.63
C THR A 302 -2.73 -13.39 0.15
N GLY A 303 -2.04 -12.80 -0.81
CA GLY A 303 -2.49 -11.58 -1.43
C GLY A 303 -2.66 -11.75 -2.93
N SER A 304 -3.74 -11.21 -3.48
CA SER A 304 -3.92 -11.13 -4.92
C SER A 304 -4.64 -9.85 -5.33
N CYS A 305 -4.27 -9.33 -6.48
CA CYS A 305 -4.92 -8.17 -7.07
C CYS A 305 -4.96 -8.27 -8.59
N VAL A 306 -5.93 -7.59 -9.20
CA VAL A 306 -6.04 -7.48 -10.65
C VAL A 306 -5.95 -6.02 -11.04
N TYR A 307 -4.89 -5.67 -11.76
CA TYR A 307 -4.81 -4.38 -12.45
C TYR A 307 -5.48 -4.50 -13.81
N GLN A 308 -6.42 -3.60 -14.10
CA GLN A 308 -7.04 -3.49 -15.41
C GLN A 308 -6.78 -2.10 -15.98
N THR A 309 -5.80 -2.01 -16.86
CA THR A 309 -5.33 -0.75 -17.41
C THR A 309 -5.83 -0.58 -18.84
N PRO A 310 -6.46 0.56 -19.19
CA PRO A 310 -6.74 0.89 -20.60
C PRO A 310 -5.42 1.10 -21.33
N MET A 311 -5.29 0.50 -22.50
CA MET A 311 -4.08 0.57 -23.32
C MET A 311 -4.32 1.46 -24.54
N GLU A 312 -4.90 0.96 -25.59
CA GLU A 312 -5.11 1.67 -26.83
C GLU A 312 -6.60 1.90 -27.08
N LEU A 313 -6.95 3.13 -27.45
CA LEU A 313 -8.26 3.47 -28.00
C LEU A 313 -8.10 3.65 -29.51
N SER A 314 -8.80 2.81 -30.28
CA SER A 314 -8.73 2.83 -31.75
C SER A 314 -10.11 2.98 -32.37
N GLN A 315 -10.15 3.59 -33.58
CA GLN A 315 -11.36 3.56 -34.39
C GLN A 315 -11.51 2.18 -35.03
N ARG A 316 -12.65 1.55 -34.86
CA ARG A 316 -12.96 0.23 -35.44
C ARG A 316 -12.74 0.18 -36.96
N ALA A 317 -13.12 1.27 -37.65
CA ALA A 317 -12.96 1.35 -39.12
C ALA A 317 -11.50 1.24 -39.60
N ASN A 318 -10.53 1.51 -38.73
CA ASN A 318 -9.09 1.40 -39.02
C ASN A 318 -8.54 0.00 -38.72
N SER A 319 -9.37 -0.92 -38.21
CA SER A 319 -8.99 -2.28 -37.85
C SER A 319 -9.44 -3.26 -38.95
N ALA A 320 -8.57 -4.21 -39.29
CA ALA A 320 -8.93 -5.35 -40.13
C ALA A 320 -9.76 -6.42 -39.38
N ILE A 321 -10.00 -6.20 -38.08
CA ILE A 321 -10.68 -7.16 -37.19
C ILE A 321 -12.20 -6.99 -37.32
N ASN A 322 -12.91 -8.09 -37.61
CA ASN A 322 -14.35 -8.17 -37.54
C ASN A 322 -14.79 -8.53 -36.12
N TYR A 323 -14.87 -7.51 -35.26
CA TYR A 323 -15.22 -7.74 -33.87
C TYR A 323 -16.64 -8.26 -33.69
N MET A 324 -16.79 -9.25 -32.82
CA MET A 324 -18.04 -9.83 -32.37
C MET A 324 -18.17 -9.65 -30.86
N TYR A 325 -19.36 -9.71 -30.32
CA TYR A 325 -19.61 -9.76 -28.88
C TYR A 325 -20.73 -10.79 -28.56
N GLU A 326 -20.69 -11.31 -27.35
CA GLU A 326 -21.75 -12.19 -26.84
C GLU A 326 -22.88 -11.32 -26.26
N ALA A 327 -24.07 -11.44 -26.82
CA ALA A 327 -25.25 -10.76 -26.35
C ALA A 327 -25.83 -11.48 -25.10
N GLU A 328 -26.76 -10.83 -24.39
CA GLU A 328 -27.38 -11.39 -23.18
C GLU A 328 -28.08 -12.72 -23.39
N ASP A 329 -28.52 -13.00 -24.61
CA ASP A 329 -29.14 -14.26 -25.02
C ASP A 329 -28.13 -15.37 -25.39
N GLY A 330 -26.84 -15.10 -25.23
CA GLY A 330 -25.75 -16.00 -25.57
C GLY A 330 -25.39 -16.04 -27.06
N SER A 331 -26.08 -15.26 -27.91
CA SER A 331 -25.78 -15.21 -29.35
C SER A 331 -24.59 -14.31 -29.63
N MET A 332 -23.74 -14.73 -30.58
CA MET A 332 -22.66 -13.90 -31.08
C MET A 332 -23.20 -12.90 -32.12
N ARG A 333 -22.93 -11.61 -31.90
CA ARG A 333 -23.36 -10.51 -32.77
C ARG A 333 -22.15 -9.69 -33.22
N ALA A 334 -22.24 -9.12 -34.42
CA ALA A 334 -21.22 -8.20 -34.92
C ALA A 334 -21.22 -6.90 -34.11
N TYR A 335 -20.03 -6.43 -33.77
CA TYR A 335 -19.86 -5.13 -33.14
C TYR A 335 -19.74 -4.05 -34.20
N ASP A 336 -20.63 -3.06 -34.13
CA ASP A 336 -20.72 -1.93 -35.08
C ASP A 336 -20.38 -0.57 -34.46
N GLY A 337 -19.96 -0.55 -33.20
CA GLY A 337 -19.54 0.68 -32.50
C GLY A 337 -18.33 1.35 -33.17
N GLU A 338 -18.19 2.66 -32.97
CA GLU A 338 -17.15 3.47 -33.61
C GLU A 338 -15.74 3.18 -33.07
N TYR A 339 -15.63 2.91 -31.75
CA TYR A 339 -14.35 2.76 -31.07
C TYR A 339 -14.21 1.40 -30.39
N VAL A 340 -12.97 0.94 -30.30
CA VAL A 340 -12.53 -0.24 -29.54
C VAL A 340 -11.48 0.20 -28.53
N GLN A 341 -11.64 -0.24 -27.29
CA GLN A 341 -10.66 -0.01 -26.22
C GLN A 341 -9.94 -1.32 -25.87
N SER A 342 -8.65 -1.39 -26.15
CA SER A 342 -7.81 -2.47 -25.64
C SER A 342 -7.52 -2.28 -24.17
N ARG A 343 -7.56 -3.35 -23.41
CA ARG A 343 -7.27 -3.37 -21.96
C ARG A 343 -6.29 -4.47 -21.61
N MET A 344 -5.38 -4.15 -20.71
CA MET A 344 -4.49 -5.11 -20.07
C MET A 344 -5.06 -5.51 -18.73
N SER A 345 -5.14 -6.81 -18.46
CA SER A 345 -5.42 -7.36 -17.13
C SER A 345 -4.19 -8.08 -16.62
N CYS A 346 -3.76 -7.72 -15.43
CA CYS A 346 -2.60 -8.28 -14.78
C CYS A 346 -3.02 -8.84 -13.41
N LEU A 347 -2.99 -10.16 -13.26
CA LEU A 347 -3.25 -10.85 -12.00
C LEU A 347 -1.95 -11.06 -11.25
N ASN A 348 -1.77 -10.34 -10.18
CA ASN A 348 -0.69 -10.51 -9.22
C ASN A 348 -1.14 -11.40 -8.08
N ARG A 349 -0.33 -12.40 -7.72
CA ARG A 349 -0.60 -13.27 -6.58
C ARG A 349 0.67 -13.60 -5.82
N GLY A 350 0.63 -13.43 -4.50
CA GLY A 350 1.69 -13.79 -3.57
C GLY A 350 1.19 -14.68 -2.43
N PHE A 351 2.02 -15.63 -2.03
CA PHE A 351 1.90 -16.43 -0.81
C PHE A 351 3.02 -15.98 0.11
N ILE A 352 2.70 -15.59 1.33
CA ILE A 352 3.60 -14.87 2.22
C ILE A 352 3.57 -15.51 3.59
N ASP A 353 4.75 -15.78 4.15
CA ASP A 353 4.95 -16.13 5.54
C ASP A 353 5.91 -15.12 6.17
N GLU A 354 5.47 -14.43 7.23
CA GLU A 354 6.25 -13.40 7.92
C GLU A 354 6.50 -13.78 9.37
N VAL A 355 7.73 -13.56 9.83
CA VAL A 355 8.09 -13.60 11.25
C VAL A 355 8.73 -12.27 11.60
N MET A 356 8.14 -11.55 12.54
CA MET A 356 8.69 -10.29 13.03
C MET A 356 8.91 -10.37 14.53
N PHE A 357 10.11 -10.01 14.94
CA PHE A 357 10.50 -9.96 16.34
C PHE A 357 11.05 -8.58 16.67
N THR A 358 10.62 -8.02 17.78
CA THR A 358 11.16 -6.76 18.30
C THR A 358 11.33 -6.89 19.81
N THR A 359 12.50 -6.50 20.32
CA THR A 359 12.72 -6.32 21.75
C THR A 359 13.33 -4.96 22.01
N GLU A 360 12.86 -4.27 23.05
CA GLU A 360 13.31 -2.94 23.42
C GLU A 360 13.49 -2.84 24.93
N LEU A 361 14.66 -2.42 25.36
CA LEU A 361 14.96 -2.01 26.71
C LEU A 361 14.97 -0.48 26.75
N SER A 362 14.17 0.11 27.63
CA SER A 362 14.11 1.56 27.80
C SER A 362 14.21 1.97 29.25
N ARG A 363 14.72 3.18 29.50
CA ARG A 363 14.78 3.74 30.84
C ARG A 363 14.39 5.21 30.84
N LYS A 364 13.42 5.52 31.65
CA LYS A 364 13.02 6.89 31.93
C LYS A 364 13.96 7.47 32.98
N LEU A 365 14.62 8.58 32.65
CA LEU A 365 15.47 9.39 33.52
C LEU A 365 14.71 10.66 33.94
N SER A 366 15.24 11.43 34.88
CA SER A 366 14.67 12.72 35.29
C SER A 366 14.61 13.74 34.14
N ASN A 367 15.53 13.65 33.19
CA ASN A 367 15.69 14.59 32.09
C ASN A 367 15.68 13.91 30.71
N GLY A 368 14.95 12.80 30.56
CA GLY A 368 14.79 12.16 29.27
C GLY A 368 14.54 10.66 29.31
N THR A 369 14.56 10.04 28.14
CA THR A 369 14.36 8.60 27.99
C THR A 369 15.32 8.05 26.95
N TRP A 370 16.08 7.02 27.31
CA TRP A 370 16.83 6.26 26.31
C TRP A 370 16.17 4.91 26.01
N ARG A 371 16.41 4.42 24.81
CA ARG A 371 15.94 3.12 24.34
C ARG A 371 17.06 2.39 23.59
N LEU A 372 17.15 1.09 23.82
CA LEU A 372 18.01 0.17 23.08
C LEU A 372 17.14 -0.96 22.56
N GLY A 373 17.10 -1.13 21.27
CA GLY A 373 16.23 -2.15 20.67
C GLY A 373 16.93 -3.01 19.65
N LEU A 374 16.30 -4.17 19.40
CA LEU A 374 16.67 -5.11 18.37
C LEU A 374 15.41 -5.50 17.62
N ASN A 375 15.49 -5.49 16.29
CA ASN A 375 14.44 -5.96 15.39
C ASN A 375 14.99 -7.08 14.52
N GLU A 376 14.20 -8.12 14.34
CA GLU A 376 14.43 -9.12 13.30
C GLU A 376 13.14 -9.33 12.53
N TRP A 377 13.18 -9.00 11.24
CA TRP A 377 12.04 -9.09 10.34
C TRP A 377 12.41 -10.00 9.18
N TYR A 378 11.70 -11.10 9.08
CA TYR A 378 11.86 -12.13 8.07
C TYR A 378 10.55 -12.30 7.32
N TYR A 379 10.60 -12.41 6.00
CA TYR A 379 9.49 -12.93 5.22
C TYR A 379 9.97 -13.81 4.07
N ASP A 380 9.17 -14.84 3.80
CA ASP A 380 9.26 -15.69 2.62
C ASP A 380 8.07 -15.38 1.70
N ILE A 381 8.33 -15.31 0.40
CA ILE A 381 7.32 -14.99 -0.59
C ILE A 381 7.47 -15.83 -1.85
N ASP A 382 6.33 -16.30 -2.39
CA ASP A 382 6.21 -16.86 -3.74
C ASP A 382 5.24 -16.01 -4.53
N TYR A 383 5.77 -15.12 -5.38
CA TYR A 383 5.02 -14.14 -6.15
C TYR A 383 5.03 -14.45 -7.64
N ALA A 384 3.88 -14.27 -8.29
CA ALA A 384 3.79 -14.22 -9.75
C ALA A 384 2.75 -13.20 -10.21
N SER A 385 3.09 -12.54 -11.31
CA SER A 385 2.22 -11.67 -12.09
C SER A 385 1.92 -12.33 -13.42
N ASN A 386 0.63 -12.40 -13.79
CA ASN A 386 0.17 -13.06 -15.00
C ASN A 386 -0.62 -12.05 -15.82
N THR A 387 -0.15 -11.76 -17.02
CA THR A 387 -0.74 -10.72 -17.86
C THR A 387 -1.52 -11.32 -19.01
N THR A 388 -2.66 -10.73 -19.28
CA THR A 388 -3.50 -11.00 -20.45
C THR A 388 -4.06 -9.69 -20.98
N MET A 389 -4.50 -9.68 -22.23
CA MET A 389 -5.22 -8.56 -22.83
C MET A 389 -6.55 -8.97 -23.40
N TYR A 390 -7.45 -8.02 -23.55
CA TYR A 390 -8.69 -8.15 -24.29
C TYR A 390 -9.09 -6.79 -24.87
N ASP A 391 -9.98 -6.82 -25.86
CA ASP A 391 -10.63 -5.64 -26.41
C ASP A 391 -12.07 -5.54 -25.88
N GLN A 392 -12.54 -4.32 -25.66
CA GLN A 392 -13.90 -4.06 -25.23
C GLN A 392 -14.57 -2.97 -26.08
N SER A 393 -15.89 -3.00 -26.09
CA SER A 393 -16.71 -1.95 -26.67
C SER A 393 -16.56 -0.62 -25.90
N VAL A 394 -16.87 0.48 -26.58
CA VAL A 394 -16.93 1.82 -26.01
C VAL A 394 -18.37 2.33 -26.15
N PRO A 395 -19.26 1.99 -25.20
CA PRO A 395 -20.65 2.47 -25.25
C PRO A 395 -20.72 3.98 -24.97
N THR A 396 -21.57 4.67 -25.70
CA THR A 396 -21.83 6.11 -25.56
C THR A 396 -23.16 6.43 -24.88
N ASP A 397 -23.96 5.42 -24.61
CA ASP A 397 -25.31 5.51 -24.05
C ASP A 397 -25.39 5.20 -22.53
N GLY A 398 -24.25 5.01 -21.88
CA GLY A 398 -24.18 4.67 -20.46
C GLY A 398 -24.37 3.17 -20.15
N SER A 399 -24.47 2.32 -21.18
CA SER A 399 -24.44 0.87 -20.99
C SER A 399 -23.04 0.39 -20.57
N TYR A 400 -22.97 -0.84 -20.05
CA TYR A 400 -21.68 -1.44 -19.70
C TYR A 400 -20.93 -1.86 -20.96
N PRO A 401 -19.57 -1.72 -20.99
CA PRO A 401 -18.77 -2.34 -22.02
C PRO A 401 -18.96 -3.84 -22.08
N VAL A 402 -18.85 -4.40 -23.28
CA VAL A 402 -18.79 -5.85 -23.51
C VAL A 402 -17.44 -6.24 -24.05
N ARG A 403 -16.94 -7.41 -23.70
CA ARG A 403 -15.72 -7.96 -24.27
C ARG A 403 -15.94 -8.30 -25.74
N LEU A 404 -14.96 -7.99 -26.57
CA LEU A 404 -14.98 -8.24 -28.01
C LEU A 404 -14.18 -9.49 -28.35
N TYR A 405 -14.65 -10.19 -29.37
CA TYR A 405 -14.08 -11.45 -29.85
C TYR A 405 -13.75 -11.35 -31.33
N ASN A 406 -12.69 -12.05 -31.73
CA ASN A 406 -12.45 -12.36 -33.13
C ASN A 406 -12.00 -13.81 -33.27
N PRO A 407 -12.92 -14.76 -33.50
CA PRO A 407 -12.62 -16.18 -33.56
C PRO A 407 -11.68 -16.58 -34.71
N ASP A 408 -11.59 -15.78 -35.78
CA ASP A 408 -10.85 -16.12 -37.00
C ASP A 408 -9.45 -15.47 -37.05
N TYR A 409 -9.01 -14.82 -35.99
CA TYR A 409 -7.88 -13.93 -36.07
C TYR A 409 -6.61 -14.46 -35.40
N ASN A 410 -5.66 -14.87 -36.24
CA ASN A 410 -4.23 -14.97 -35.93
C ASN A 410 -3.49 -13.86 -36.65
N VAL A 411 -3.04 -12.82 -35.96
CA VAL A 411 -2.18 -11.79 -36.57
C VAL A 411 -0.80 -12.37 -36.79
N ALA A 412 -0.55 -12.83 -37.99
CA ALA A 412 0.78 -13.30 -38.37
C ALA A 412 1.82 -12.18 -38.11
N GLY A 413 2.83 -12.47 -37.30
CA GLY A 413 3.91 -11.53 -36.97
C GLY A 413 3.65 -10.57 -35.80
N SER A 414 2.46 -10.52 -35.21
CA SER A 414 2.17 -9.65 -34.05
C SER A 414 2.53 -10.27 -32.69
N GLY A 415 2.81 -11.59 -32.67
CA GLY A 415 2.97 -12.34 -31.42
C GLY A 415 1.67 -12.45 -30.61
N ARG A 416 0.53 -12.02 -31.17
CA ARG A 416 -0.78 -12.06 -30.50
C ARG A 416 -1.56 -13.26 -30.98
N THR A 417 -1.85 -14.21 -30.08
CA THR A 417 -2.79 -15.29 -30.32
C THR A 417 -4.13 -14.92 -29.69
N TYR A 418 -5.14 -14.75 -30.52
CA TYR A 418 -6.50 -14.45 -30.07
C TYR A 418 -7.20 -15.76 -29.68
N GLY A 419 -7.53 -15.90 -28.41
CA GLY A 419 -8.33 -17.04 -27.97
C GLY A 419 -9.79 -16.91 -28.34
N GLY A 420 -10.47 -18.04 -28.55
CA GLY A 420 -11.91 -18.09 -28.80
C GLY A 420 -12.77 -17.47 -27.68
N ASN A 421 -12.19 -17.13 -26.55
CA ASN A 421 -12.80 -16.43 -25.41
C ASN A 421 -12.51 -14.92 -25.37
N GLY A 422 -11.90 -14.35 -26.42
CA GLY A 422 -11.62 -12.92 -26.53
C GLY A 422 -10.39 -12.43 -25.79
N TYR A 423 -9.54 -13.31 -25.27
CA TYR A 423 -8.30 -12.93 -24.59
C TYR A 423 -7.07 -13.19 -25.45
N TYR A 424 -6.07 -12.30 -25.31
CA TYR A 424 -4.73 -12.46 -25.88
C TYR A 424 -3.79 -12.97 -24.78
N TYR A 425 -3.39 -14.22 -24.81
CA TYR A 425 -2.57 -14.83 -23.75
C TYR A 425 -1.08 -14.59 -23.94
N ASP A 426 -0.64 -14.48 -25.16
CA ASP A 426 0.76 -14.37 -25.56
C ASP A 426 1.09 -12.93 -25.97
N PHE A 427 0.52 -12.00 -25.27
CA PHE A 427 0.47 -10.61 -25.67
C PHE A 427 1.75 -9.93 -25.29
N ASN A 428 2.55 -9.87 -24.61
CA ASN A 428 3.65 -8.92 -24.37
C ASN A 428 4.78 -9.51 -23.55
N LYS A 429 5.95 -9.58 -24.17
CA LYS A 429 7.19 -10.10 -23.57
C LYS A 429 7.64 -9.39 -22.29
N ASN A 430 6.91 -8.38 -21.81
CA ASN A 430 7.40 -7.51 -20.75
C ASN A 430 6.48 -7.36 -19.54
N ALA A 431 5.39 -8.11 -19.46
CA ALA A 431 4.36 -7.85 -18.46
C ALA A 431 4.19 -8.91 -17.36
N SER A 432 4.69 -10.16 -17.57
CA SER A 432 4.67 -11.18 -16.52
C SER A 432 5.91 -11.12 -15.66
N GLU A 433 5.76 -11.35 -14.37
CA GLU A 433 6.82 -11.24 -13.38
C GLU A 433 6.81 -12.47 -12.46
N TYR A 434 7.96 -12.84 -11.95
CA TYR A 434 8.10 -13.91 -10.97
C TYR A 434 9.29 -13.65 -10.06
N TYR A 435 9.09 -13.85 -8.78
CA TYR A 435 10.15 -14.04 -7.82
C TYR A 435 9.68 -14.94 -6.69
N LYS A 436 10.62 -15.69 -6.14
CA LYS A 436 10.39 -16.56 -4.99
C LYS A 436 11.63 -16.54 -4.10
N GLY A 437 11.45 -16.36 -2.81
CA GLY A 437 12.54 -16.36 -1.87
C GLY A 437 12.21 -15.65 -0.59
N HIS A 438 13.24 -15.33 0.18
CA HIS A 438 13.11 -14.69 1.47
C HIS A 438 14.04 -13.50 1.63
N GLU A 439 13.62 -12.58 2.46
CA GLU A 439 14.40 -11.45 2.94
C GLU A 439 14.40 -11.44 4.46
N ASN A 440 15.58 -11.22 5.05
CA ASN A 440 15.77 -11.05 6.49
C ASN A 440 16.46 -9.74 6.79
N LYS A 441 15.96 -8.99 7.76
CA LYS A 441 16.58 -7.78 8.30
C LYS A 441 16.76 -7.91 9.80
N LEU A 442 18.01 -7.96 10.22
CA LEU A 442 18.39 -7.91 11.63
C LEU A 442 18.99 -6.54 11.94
N ALA A 443 18.40 -5.83 12.90
CA ALA A 443 18.83 -4.49 13.24
C ALA A 443 18.96 -4.25 14.74
N VAL A 444 19.96 -3.49 15.14
CA VAL A 444 20.12 -2.93 16.48
C VAL A 444 19.98 -1.42 16.39
N TYR A 445 19.27 -0.81 17.33
CA TYR A 445 19.10 0.63 17.38
C TYR A 445 19.18 1.18 18.80
N PHE A 446 19.59 2.42 18.87
CA PHE A 446 19.61 3.23 20.08
C PHE A 446 18.96 4.58 19.84
N THR A 447 18.16 5.08 20.79
CA THR A 447 17.60 6.42 20.78
C THR A 447 17.73 7.05 22.17
N HIS A 448 17.90 8.37 22.20
CA HIS A 448 17.82 9.16 23.42
C HIS A 448 17.05 10.45 23.17
N ASP A 449 15.96 10.62 23.88
CA ASP A 449 15.21 11.88 23.98
C ASP A 449 15.64 12.55 25.27
N TRP A 450 16.32 13.71 25.17
CA TRP A 450 17.02 14.35 26.26
C TRP A 450 16.58 15.80 26.44
N ASP A 451 16.00 16.11 27.56
CA ASP A 451 15.78 17.48 28.01
C ASP A 451 17.10 18.04 28.58
N VAL A 452 17.92 18.62 27.69
CA VAL A 452 19.21 19.19 28.05
C VAL A 452 19.05 20.36 29.04
N THR A 453 18.00 21.17 28.83
CA THR A 453 17.53 22.22 29.72
C THR A 453 16.01 22.34 29.59
N ASP A 454 15.35 23.10 30.45
CA ASP A 454 13.92 23.42 30.36
C ASP A 454 13.54 24.08 29.01
N LYS A 455 14.49 24.66 28.30
CA LYS A 455 14.30 25.32 27.00
C LYS A 455 14.80 24.54 25.81
N PHE A 456 15.65 23.53 26.01
CA PHE A 456 16.31 22.83 24.93
C PHE A 456 16.16 21.33 25.09
N ASN A 457 15.38 20.72 24.17
CA ASN A 457 15.25 19.29 24.02
C ASN A 457 16.07 18.84 22.80
N LEU A 458 16.77 17.72 22.92
CA LEU A 458 17.55 17.06 21.89
C LEU A 458 17.18 15.59 21.82
N TYR A 459 16.68 15.15 20.70
CA TYR A 459 16.54 13.75 20.34
C TYR A 459 17.70 13.33 19.44
N TYR A 460 18.26 12.15 19.65
CA TYR A 460 19.20 11.56 18.71
C TYR A 460 19.11 10.04 18.75
N GLY A 461 19.51 9.41 17.64
CA GLY A 461 19.48 7.96 17.52
C GLY A 461 20.34 7.45 16.38
N ALA A 462 20.67 6.17 16.47
CA ALA A 462 21.38 5.42 15.46
C ALA A 462 20.80 4.01 15.31
N ARG A 463 20.86 3.48 14.09
CA ARG A 463 20.47 2.12 13.71
C ARG A 463 21.55 1.53 12.83
N LEU A 464 21.86 0.25 13.07
CA LEU A 464 22.67 -0.59 12.20
C LEU A 464 21.84 -1.82 11.82
N GLU A 465 21.75 -2.12 10.53
CA GLU A 465 20.92 -3.18 9.99
C GLU A 465 21.71 -4.05 9.02
N TYR A 466 21.63 -5.36 9.21
CA TYR A 466 22.05 -6.35 8.24
C TYR A 466 20.85 -6.86 7.47
N GLN A 467 20.93 -6.81 6.14
CA GLN A 467 19.87 -7.27 5.22
C GLN A 467 20.43 -8.41 4.37
N ALA A 468 19.78 -9.57 4.42
CA ALA A 468 20.06 -10.73 3.60
C ALA A 468 18.87 -11.02 2.67
N LEU A 469 19.14 -11.25 1.38
CA LEU A 469 18.15 -11.60 0.38
C LEU A 469 18.60 -12.85 -0.35
N ARG A 470 17.73 -13.85 -0.43
CA ARG A 470 17.98 -15.12 -1.09
C ARG A 470 16.74 -15.56 -1.86
N GLY A 471 16.91 -15.99 -3.11
CA GLY A 471 15.79 -16.47 -3.89
C GLY A 471 16.10 -16.61 -5.37
N ASN A 472 15.03 -16.57 -6.15
CA ASN A 472 15.10 -16.66 -7.60
C ASN A 472 14.11 -15.65 -8.20
N ASN A 473 14.45 -15.09 -9.35
CA ASN A 473 13.54 -14.30 -10.16
C ASN A 473 13.45 -14.82 -11.60
N ALA A 474 12.52 -14.27 -12.38
CA ALA A 474 12.33 -14.66 -13.76
C ALA A 474 13.29 -13.95 -14.75
N ALA A 475 14.39 -13.36 -14.29
CA ALA A 475 15.37 -12.75 -15.18
C ALA A 475 16.10 -13.81 -15.98
N VAL A 476 16.10 -13.69 -17.31
CA VAL A 476 16.86 -14.56 -18.22
C VAL A 476 18.17 -13.90 -18.57
N LYS A 477 19.24 -14.66 -18.42
CA LYS A 477 20.56 -14.31 -18.93
C LYS A 477 20.89 -15.17 -20.15
N ASP A 478 21.55 -14.58 -21.14
CA ASP A 478 22.19 -15.32 -22.22
C ASP A 478 23.45 -16.06 -21.71
N ALA A 479 24.11 -16.78 -22.62
CA ALA A 479 25.33 -17.51 -22.31
C ALA A 479 26.47 -16.59 -21.84
N ASP A 480 26.45 -15.31 -22.20
CA ASP A 480 27.45 -14.30 -21.83
C ASP A 480 27.10 -13.57 -20.53
N GLY A 481 25.96 -13.93 -19.90
CA GLY A 481 25.49 -13.33 -18.65
C GLY A 481 24.72 -12.02 -18.81
N ASN A 482 24.39 -11.58 -20.03
CA ASN A 482 23.59 -10.40 -20.27
C ASN A 482 22.11 -10.70 -20.10
N PHE A 483 21.34 -9.70 -19.70
CA PHE A 483 19.89 -9.81 -19.62
C PHE A 483 19.27 -9.77 -21.00
N VAL A 484 18.45 -10.75 -21.33
CA VAL A 484 17.74 -10.87 -22.63
C VAL A 484 16.26 -10.47 -22.54
N GLY A 485 15.86 -9.85 -21.45
CA GLY A 485 14.54 -9.25 -21.27
C GLY A 485 13.60 -9.99 -20.34
N ARG A 486 12.36 -9.50 -20.24
CA ARG A 486 11.28 -10.10 -19.46
C ARG A 486 10.67 -11.28 -20.22
N PHE A 487 10.03 -12.18 -19.49
CA PHE A 487 9.39 -13.37 -20.04
C PHE A 487 7.92 -13.21 -20.38
N ALA A 488 7.43 -12.11 -20.80
CA ALA A 488 5.99 -11.94 -20.91
C ALA A 488 5.29 -12.97 -21.80
N ASP A 489 5.95 -13.43 -22.85
CA ASP A 489 5.43 -14.47 -23.73
C ASP A 489 5.90 -15.87 -23.33
N TYR A 490 6.62 -15.96 -22.21
CA TYR A 490 7.22 -17.20 -21.79
C TYR A 490 6.87 -17.44 -20.34
N TYR A 491 6.61 -18.66 -20.03
CA TYR A 491 6.41 -19.17 -18.67
C TYR A 491 7.62 -20.00 -18.25
N LEU A 492 7.76 -20.24 -16.98
CA LEU A 492 8.84 -21.08 -16.47
C LEU A 492 8.83 -22.46 -17.13
N GLY A 493 9.96 -22.89 -17.67
CA GLY A 493 10.12 -24.12 -18.42
C GLY A 493 9.86 -24.01 -19.94
N ALA A 494 9.40 -22.88 -20.44
CA ALA A 494 9.29 -22.64 -21.89
C ALA A 494 10.68 -22.52 -22.54
N THR A 495 10.72 -22.63 -23.88
CA THR A 495 11.92 -22.37 -24.66
C THR A 495 11.74 -21.07 -25.43
N ALA A 496 12.63 -20.11 -25.21
CA ALA A 496 12.64 -18.84 -25.93
C ALA A 496 13.01 -19.05 -27.44
N PRO A 497 12.68 -18.10 -28.34
CA PRO A 497 12.99 -18.21 -29.75
C PRO A 497 14.47 -18.44 -30.08
N ASN A 498 15.38 -17.96 -29.23
CA ASN A 498 16.81 -18.21 -29.33
C ASN A 498 17.26 -19.60 -28.84
N GLY A 499 16.32 -20.49 -28.45
CA GLY A 499 16.58 -21.83 -27.96
C GLY A 499 16.90 -21.91 -26.46
N THR A 500 16.95 -20.80 -25.73
CA THR A 500 17.23 -20.79 -24.28
C THR A 500 15.99 -21.24 -23.50
N LYS A 501 16.17 -22.17 -22.58
CA LYS A 501 15.12 -22.57 -21.65
C LYS A 501 14.97 -21.54 -20.54
N ILE A 502 13.71 -21.17 -20.25
CA ILE A 502 13.37 -20.17 -19.24
C ILE A 502 13.34 -20.81 -17.86
N GLU A 503 14.31 -20.46 -17.04
CA GLU A 503 14.45 -20.96 -15.69
C GLU A 503 14.64 -19.83 -14.69
N PRO A 504 14.24 -20.03 -13.41
CA PRO A 504 14.47 -19.03 -12.38
C PRO A 504 15.98 -18.73 -12.22
N THR A 505 16.32 -17.44 -12.18
CA THR A 505 17.69 -16.98 -11.96
C THR A 505 17.94 -16.72 -10.49
N PRO A 506 18.98 -17.32 -9.88
CA PRO A 506 19.30 -17.13 -8.48
C PRO A 506 19.62 -15.67 -8.11
N MET A 507 19.16 -15.26 -6.95
CA MET A 507 19.48 -13.99 -6.30
C MET A 507 20.06 -14.26 -4.93
N GLU A 508 21.24 -13.70 -4.66
CA GLU A 508 21.89 -13.83 -3.37
C GLU A 508 22.64 -12.54 -3.05
N TYR A 509 22.18 -11.84 -2.02
CA TYR A 509 22.73 -10.54 -1.63
C TYR A 509 22.79 -10.40 -0.11
N ASP A 510 23.84 -9.70 0.35
CA ASP A 510 24.07 -9.32 1.74
C ASP A 510 24.48 -7.85 1.81
N TRP A 511 23.79 -7.08 2.63
CA TRP A 511 24.05 -5.66 2.76
C TRP A 511 24.03 -5.18 4.20
N PHE A 512 24.72 -4.08 4.44
CA PHE A 512 24.61 -3.30 5.66
C PHE A 512 23.97 -1.95 5.39
N ASN A 513 22.88 -1.68 6.11
CA ASN A 513 22.20 -0.39 6.12
C ASN A 513 22.45 0.29 7.46
N TYR A 514 22.33 1.61 7.48
CA TYR A 514 22.40 2.37 8.72
C TYR A 514 21.47 3.58 8.66
N ALA A 515 21.03 4.02 9.83
CA ALA A 515 20.27 5.25 10.00
C ALA A 515 20.85 6.08 11.13
N LEU A 516 20.92 7.38 10.92
CA LEU A 516 21.31 8.38 11.92
C LEU A 516 20.22 9.45 11.96
N SER A 517 19.84 9.88 13.14
CA SER A 517 18.85 10.93 13.29
C SER A 517 19.17 11.82 14.48
N ALA A 518 18.90 13.12 14.32
CA ALA A 518 18.93 14.10 15.40
C ALA A 518 17.77 15.10 15.19
N ALA A 519 17.09 15.46 16.26
CA ALA A 519 16.07 16.49 16.26
C ALA A 519 16.24 17.40 17.47
N ALA A 520 16.07 18.70 17.28
CA ALA A 520 16.23 19.70 18.33
C ALA A 520 15.03 20.64 18.38
N THR A 521 14.60 20.96 19.60
CA THR A 521 13.57 21.98 19.85
C THR A 521 14.12 22.98 20.87
N TYR A 522 14.07 24.27 20.53
CA TYR A 522 14.48 25.35 21.40
C TYR A 522 13.32 26.30 21.69
N LYS A 523 12.92 26.40 22.93
CA LYS A 523 11.87 27.30 23.42
C LYS A 523 12.44 28.67 23.71
N LEU A 524 12.21 29.64 22.81
CA LEU A 524 12.62 31.03 23.04
C LEU A 524 11.73 31.66 24.13
N THR A 525 10.42 31.47 24.04
CA THR A 525 9.44 31.83 25.06
C THR A 525 8.58 30.61 25.42
N LYS A 526 7.59 30.77 26.31
CA LYS A 526 6.62 29.71 26.61
C LYS A 526 5.80 29.30 25.37
N GLN A 527 5.56 30.22 24.46
CA GLN A 527 4.71 30.02 23.29
C GLN A 527 5.49 29.81 22.00
N PHE A 528 6.65 30.46 21.83
CA PHE A 528 7.39 30.51 20.58
C PHE A 528 8.75 29.83 20.69
N GLY A 529 9.13 29.11 19.63
CA GLY A 529 10.42 28.47 19.55
C GLY A 529 10.83 28.05 18.14
N PHE A 530 11.99 27.42 18.08
CA PHE A 530 12.59 26.86 16.88
C PHE A 530 12.60 25.34 16.97
N THR A 531 12.44 24.69 15.83
CA THR A 531 12.55 23.24 15.73
C THR A 531 13.30 22.87 14.45
N GLY A 532 14.01 21.77 14.50
CA GLY A 532 14.67 21.23 13.31
C GLY A 532 15.09 19.80 13.54
N ASP A 533 15.18 19.04 12.46
CA ASP A 533 15.67 17.68 12.46
C ASP A 533 16.53 17.39 11.24
N PHE A 534 17.39 16.41 11.40
CA PHE A 534 18.19 15.83 10.35
C PHE A 534 18.15 14.32 10.50
N THR A 535 17.84 13.63 9.41
CA THR A 535 17.82 12.18 9.34
C THR A 535 18.55 11.71 8.09
N TYR A 536 19.36 10.70 8.22
CA TYR A 536 20.06 10.06 7.11
C TYR A 536 19.87 8.56 7.22
N ILE A 537 19.29 7.95 6.19
CA ILE A 537 19.18 6.50 6.10
C ILE A 537 19.83 5.98 4.82
N THR A 538 20.27 4.74 4.89
CA THR A 538 20.66 3.95 3.72
C THR A 538 19.76 2.74 3.60
N GLN A 539 19.46 2.35 2.36
CA GLN A 539 18.62 1.20 2.02
C GLN A 539 19.22 0.48 0.82
N HIS A 540 18.92 -0.78 0.68
CA HIS A 540 19.17 -1.57 -0.53
C HIS A 540 17.85 -2.11 -1.09
N PRO A 541 17.84 -2.58 -2.34
CA PRO A 541 16.64 -3.14 -2.95
C PRO A 541 16.06 -4.28 -2.13
N ARG A 542 14.75 -4.38 -2.13
CA ARG A 542 13.99 -5.48 -1.55
C ARG A 542 13.72 -6.55 -2.62
N ILE A 543 13.26 -7.72 -2.21
CA ILE A 543 13.03 -8.84 -3.14
C ILE A 543 12.04 -8.49 -4.26
N GLU A 544 11.03 -7.67 -4.00
CA GLU A 544 10.05 -7.22 -4.99
C GLU A 544 10.65 -6.33 -6.09
N ASN A 545 11.79 -5.69 -5.85
CA ASN A 545 12.49 -4.90 -6.87
C ASN A 545 13.13 -5.78 -7.96
N PHE A 546 13.25 -7.09 -7.70
CA PHE A 546 13.75 -8.07 -8.65
C PHE A 546 12.64 -8.74 -9.48
N ALA A 547 11.38 -8.39 -9.25
CA ALA A 547 10.24 -8.91 -10.00
C ALA A 547 10.33 -8.66 -11.51
N PRO A 548 10.73 -7.46 -11.98
CA PRO A 548 11.02 -7.24 -13.39
C PRO A 548 12.18 -8.08 -13.88
N ALA A 549 12.15 -8.50 -15.12
CA ALA A 549 13.23 -9.26 -15.76
C ALA A 549 14.51 -8.45 -15.99
N VAL A 550 14.55 -7.22 -15.56
CA VAL A 550 15.73 -6.37 -15.55
C VAL A 550 16.27 -6.33 -14.13
N LEU A 551 17.57 -6.63 -13.94
CA LEU A 551 18.17 -6.48 -12.63
C LEU A 551 18.03 -5.05 -12.13
N PRO A 552 17.55 -4.87 -10.90
CA PRO A 552 17.59 -3.57 -10.26
C PRO A 552 19.05 -3.18 -10.02
N ASN A 553 19.32 -1.86 -10.00
CA ASN A 553 20.58 -1.38 -9.44
C ASN A 553 20.65 -1.76 -7.97
N THR A 554 21.69 -2.49 -7.59
CA THR A 554 21.92 -2.92 -6.22
C THR A 554 22.75 -1.91 -5.41
N ASP A 555 23.08 -0.76 -5.99
CA ASP A 555 23.76 0.31 -5.29
C ASP A 555 22.93 0.84 -4.13
N LYS A 556 23.62 1.27 -3.11
CA LYS A 556 23.04 1.83 -1.90
C LYS A 556 22.17 3.06 -2.20
N ILE A 557 20.91 3.00 -1.79
CA ILE A 557 19.99 4.12 -1.78
C ILE A 557 20.30 4.96 -0.53
N SER A 558 20.51 6.26 -0.71
CA SER A 558 20.76 7.19 0.39
C SER A 558 19.66 8.24 0.46
N VAL A 559 19.12 8.46 1.66
CA VAL A 559 18.02 9.40 1.87
C VAL A 559 18.37 10.38 3.00
N PRO A 560 19.08 11.48 2.70
CA PRO A 560 19.18 12.61 3.61
C PRO A 560 17.88 13.42 3.64
N LEU A 561 17.40 13.72 4.83
CA LEU A 561 16.28 14.61 5.12
C LEU A 561 16.72 15.64 6.15
N GLY A 562 16.51 16.92 5.87
CA GLY A 562 16.68 18.00 6.84
C GLY A 562 15.45 18.89 6.87
N ARG A 563 14.98 19.25 8.06
CA ARG A 563 13.90 20.20 8.27
C ARG A 563 14.32 21.24 9.30
N ALA A 564 13.87 22.48 9.11
CA ALA A 564 14.07 23.53 10.10
C ALA A 564 12.95 24.57 10.02
N GLY A 565 12.55 25.11 11.14
CA GLY A 565 11.51 26.11 11.17
C GLY A 565 11.17 26.62 12.57
N ILE A 566 9.98 27.20 12.64
CA ILE A 566 9.44 27.83 13.81
C ILE A 566 8.13 27.19 14.24
N TYR A 567 7.81 27.33 15.51
CA TYR A 567 6.50 27.00 16.03
C TYR A 567 6.01 28.06 17.00
N TYR A 568 4.67 28.19 17.08
CA TYR A 568 3.99 29.01 18.05
C TYR A 568 2.78 28.27 18.60
N ASN A 569 2.67 28.16 19.92
CA ASN A 569 1.56 27.50 20.61
C ASN A 569 1.04 28.35 21.76
N ASN A 570 -0.27 28.54 21.78
CA ASN A 570 -0.98 29.06 22.95
C ASN A 570 -2.32 28.31 23.12
N GLU A 571 -3.19 28.75 24.00
CA GLU A 571 -4.44 28.07 24.36
C GLU A 571 -5.40 27.89 23.16
N TRP A 572 -5.34 28.79 22.17
CA TRP A 572 -6.27 28.79 21.03
C TRP A 572 -5.59 28.64 19.66
N LEU A 573 -4.28 28.78 19.57
CA LEU A 573 -3.55 28.73 18.29
C LEU A 573 -2.31 27.83 18.41
N SER A 574 -2.20 26.88 17.51
CA SER A 574 -0.99 26.10 17.25
C SER A 574 -0.56 26.33 15.80
N LEU A 575 0.67 26.80 15.62
CA LEU A 575 1.29 27.03 14.31
C LEU A 575 2.64 26.35 14.28
N THR A 576 2.93 25.62 13.23
CA THR A 576 4.26 25.10 12.92
C THR A 576 4.56 25.36 11.43
N SER A 577 5.71 25.93 11.13
CA SER A 577 6.15 26.22 9.76
C SER A 577 7.55 25.72 9.56
N LEU A 578 7.76 24.80 8.60
CA LEU A 578 8.99 24.08 8.34
C LEU A 578 9.42 24.21 6.90
N PHE A 579 10.68 24.54 6.67
CA PHE A 579 11.37 24.26 5.42
C PHE A 579 11.96 22.86 5.48
N SER A 580 11.90 22.14 4.35
CA SER A 580 12.39 20.78 4.23
C SER A 580 13.25 20.59 2.99
N TYR A 581 14.27 19.75 3.13
CA TYR A 581 15.06 19.22 2.04
C TYR A 581 15.10 17.71 2.19
N ILE A 582 14.70 16.98 1.16
CA ILE A 582 14.85 15.53 1.06
C ILE A 582 15.48 15.16 -0.27
N SER A 583 16.38 14.19 -0.27
CA SER A 583 16.91 13.59 -1.48
C SER A 583 16.83 12.09 -1.36
N LYS A 584 16.60 11.40 -2.47
CA LYS A 584 16.69 9.94 -2.57
C LYS A 584 17.51 9.62 -3.81
N THR A 585 18.63 8.96 -3.60
CA THR A 585 19.55 8.58 -4.69
C THR A 585 19.31 7.15 -5.13
N ASN A 586 19.72 6.82 -6.34
CA ASN A 586 19.66 5.45 -6.89
C ASN A 586 18.26 4.80 -6.80
N ASN A 587 17.21 5.60 -7.04
CA ASN A 587 15.86 5.03 -7.14
C ASN A 587 15.81 4.10 -8.33
N ASN A 588 15.29 2.90 -8.10
CA ASN A 588 15.07 1.92 -9.14
C ASN A 588 13.65 2.02 -9.69
N SER A 589 13.52 1.99 -11.00
CA SER A 589 12.25 1.89 -11.71
C SER A 589 12.46 1.13 -13.03
N THR A 590 11.39 0.86 -13.71
CA THR A 590 11.41 0.29 -15.06
C THR A 590 10.49 1.10 -15.94
N LEU A 591 10.97 1.48 -17.11
CA LEU A 591 10.17 2.11 -18.15
C LEU A 591 9.93 1.12 -19.29
N ASN A 592 8.72 1.14 -19.83
CA ASN A 592 8.42 0.42 -21.06
C ASN A 592 8.58 1.40 -22.22
N LEU A 593 9.59 1.16 -23.06
CA LEU A 593 9.83 1.91 -24.30
C LEU A 593 9.20 1.16 -25.45
N GLN A 594 8.49 1.87 -26.32
CA GLN A 594 7.79 1.29 -27.47
C GLN A 594 8.37 1.83 -28.78
N HIS A 595 8.59 0.94 -29.71
CA HIS A 595 9.00 1.27 -31.05
C HIS A 595 8.29 0.38 -32.10
N SER A 596 7.96 0.93 -33.25
CA SER A 596 7.31 0.15 -34.32
C SER A 596 8.38 -0.47 -35.22
N VAL A 597 8.52 -1.79 -35.15
CA VAL A 597 9.43 -2.57 -35.97
C VAL A 597 8.59 -3.27 -37.03
N ASN A 598 8.81 -2.95 -38.33
CA ASN A 598 8.07 -3.52 -39.45
C ASN A 598 6.53 -3.44 -39.30
N GLY A 599 6.02 -2.35 -38.70
CA GLY A 599 4.59 -2.15 -38.49
C GLY A 599 4.01 -2.88 -37.25
N VAL A 600 4.85 -3.55 -36.49
CA VAL A 600 4.50 -4.19 -35.21
C VAL A 600 5.13 -3.41 -34.08
N ASN A 601 4.34 -3.09 -33.04
CA ASN A 601 4.85 -2.42 -31.85
C ASN A 601 5.65 -3.39 -30.99
N GLU A 602 6.95 -3.17 -30.90
CA GLU A 602 7.82 -3.82 -29.92
C GLU A 602 7.88 -2.96 -28.66
N ILE A 603 7.66 -3.58 -27.48
CA ILE A 603 7.73 -2.90 -26.19
C ILE A 603 8.84 -3.56 -25.37
N LEU A 604 9.84 -2.78 -24.98
CA LEU A 604 10.97 -3.27 -24.19
C LEU A 604 11.04 -2.55 -22.84
N ALA A 605 11.31 -3.32 -21.80
CA ALA A 605 11.55 -2.79 -20.48
C ALA A 605 12.98 -2.25 -20.38
N ALA A 606 13.09 -0.98 -20.02
CA ALA A 606 14.36 -0.31 -19.80
C ALA A 606 14.56 -0.06 -18.29
N PRO A 607 15.71 -0.47 -17.70
CA PRO A 607 16.00 -0.15 -16.31
C PRO A 607 16.24 1.35 -16.18
N LEU A 608 15.65 1.96 -15.16
CA LEU A 608 15.80 3.36 -14.88
C LEU A 608 16.34 3.55 -13.47
N ASN A 609 17.52 4.15 -13.36
CA ASN A 609 18.04 4.68 -12.11
C ASN A 609 17.98 6.20 -12.12
N TYR A 610 17.44 6.77 -11.05
CA TYR A 610 17.33 8.22 -10.94
C TYR A 610 17.50 8.71 -9.52
N ASP A 611 17.93 9.95 -9.38
CA ASP A 611 17.92 10.66 -8.13
C ASP A 611 16.75 11.64 -8.10
N ILE A 612 16.10 11.77 -6.94
CA ILE A 612 15.09 12.79 -6.72
C ILE A 612 15.55 13.69 -5.56
N LYS A 613 15.39 15.01 -5.74
CA LYS A 613 15.59 16.02 -4.70
C LYS A 613 14.34 16.86 -4.61
N THR A 614 13.91 17.15 -3.38
CA THR A 614 12.76 17.99 -3.16
C THR A 614 13.08 19.05 -2.13
N LEU A 615 12.82 20.29 -2.49
CA LEU A 615 12.69 21.40 -1.56
C LEU A 615 11.23 21.56 -1.20
N GLY A 616 10.92 21.72 0.08
CA GLY A 616 9.57 21.85 0.58
C GLY A 616 9.43 22.99 1.58
N TRP A 617 8.22 23.48 1.67
CA TRP A 617 7.77 24.38 2.74
C TRP A 617 6.38 23.96 3.17
N THR A 618 6.21 23.66 4.44
CA THR A 618 4.93 23.24 4.98
C THR A 618 4.60 24.08 6.20
N THR A 619 3.38 24.62 6.24
CA THR A 619 2.84 25.37 7.37
C THR A 619 1.52 24.74 7.80
N ASP A 620 1.44 24.40 9.06
CA ASP A 620 0.26 23.82 9.70
C ASP A 620 -0.24 24.77 10.80
N VAL A 621 -1.52 25.15 10.72
CA VAL A 621 -2.17 26.07 11.66
C VAL A 621 -3.45 25.41 12.15
N VAL A 622 -3.56 25.26 13.46
CA VAL A 622 -4.82 24.88 14.12
C VAL A 622 -5.24 26.00 15.06
N ALA A 623 -6.45 26.49 14.89
CA ALA A 623 -6.98 27.58 15.69
C ALA A 623 -8.36 27.21 16.28
N ARG A 624 -8.53 27.48 17.59
CA ARG A 624 -9.75 27.29 18.36
C ARG A 624 -10.06 28.58 19.13
N PRO A 625 -10.41 29.69 18.43
CA PRO A 625 -10.54 31.00 19.05
C PRO A 625 -11.71 31.08 20.05
N PHE A 626 -12.72 30.21 19.94
CA PHE A 626 -13.84 30.10 20.85
C PHE A 626 -14.46 28.70 20.81
N LYS A 627 -15.23 28.35 21.82
CA LYS A 627 -15.87 27.04 21.96
C LYS A 627 -16.80 26.74 20.78
N GLY A 628 -16.61 25.58 20.13
CA GLY A 628 -17.42 25.13 19.01
C GLY A 628 -16.91 25.57 17.64
N PHE A 629 -15.78 26.27 17.56
CA PHE A 629 -15.14 26.61 16.31
C PHE A 629 -13.71 26.07 16.25
N ASP A 630 -13.45 25.22 15.27
CA ASP A 630 -12.14 24.66 14.95
C ASP A 630 -11.76 25.02 13.53
N LEU A 631 -10.57 25.60 13.34
CA LEU A 631 -9.97 25.86 12.04
C LEU A 631 -8.66 25.10 11.93
N HIS A 632 -8.52 24.29 10.88
CA HIS A 632 -7.27 23.69 10.49
C HIS A 632 -6.89 24.13 9.09
N PHE A 633 -5.73 24.78 8.98
CA PHE A 633 -5.16 25.20 7.71
C PHE A 633 -3.80 24.54 7.52
N LEU A 634 -3.67 23.80 6.43
CA LEU A 634 -2.44 23.16 6.03
C LEU A 634 -2.03 23.69 4.65
N PHE A 635 -0.83 24.27 4.58
CA PHE A 635 -0.20 24.69 3.34
C PHE A 635 1.05 23.87 3.10
N THR A 636 1.22 23.35 1.88
CA THR A 636 2.42 22.65 1.47
C THR A 636 2.82 23.08 0.07
N TYR A 637 4.07 23.51 -0.06
CA TYR A 637 4.72 23.77 -1.34
C TYR A 637 5.90 22.81 -1.51
N GLN A 638 6.03 22.20 -2.68
CA GLN A 638 7.10 21.26 -3.00
C GLN A 638 7.63 21.50 -4.40
N LYS A 639 8.94 21.42 -4.54
CA LYS A 639 9.64 21.46 -5.82
C LYS A 639 10.51 20.21 -5.95
N PRO A 640 9.96 19.07 -6.38
CA PRO A 640 10.77 17.90 -6.75
C PRO A 640 11.58 18.20 -8.01
N THR A 641 12.78 17.65 -8.05
CA THR A 641 13.70 17.76 -9.18
C THR A 641 14.34 16.41 -9.40
N TYR A 642 14.22 15.88 -10.60
CA TYR A 642 14.86 14.63 -11.02
C TYR A 642 16.26 14.91 -11.53
N LYS A 643 17.20 14.02 -11.19
CA LYS A 643 18.57 13.97 -11.72
C LYS A 643 18.89 12.57 -12.15
N LYS A 644 19.76 12.43 -13.15
CA LYS A 644 20.16 11.15 -13.74
C LYS A 644 18.95 10.33 -14.22
N TYR A 645 17.87 11.01 -14.62
CA TYR A 645 16.69 10.33 -15.18
C TYR A 645 16.96 9.98 -16.65
N GLU A 646 17.73 8.92 -16.84
CA GLU A 646 18.19 8.50 -18.17
C GLU A 646 18.18 6.98 -18.27
N THR A 647 17.76 6.49 -19.42
CA THR A 647 17.85 5.08 -19.78
C THR A 647 17.83 4.93 -21.28
N SER A 648 18.29 3.79 -21.78
CA SER A 648 18.24 3.43 -23.19
C SER A 648 17.99 1.95 -23.34
N VAL A 649 17.40 1.58 -24.48
CA VAL A 649 17.19 0.19 -24.88
C VAL A 649 17.31 0.10 -26.40
N GLU A 650 17.92 -0.98 -26.89
CA GLU A 650 18.03 -1.28 -28.33
C GLU A 650 16.90 -2.24 -28.74
N PHE A 651 16.16 -1.84 -29.77
CA PHE A 651 15.09 -2.65 -30.35
C PHE A 651 15.64 -3.64 -31.37
N SER A 652 14.82 -4.60 -31.77
CA SER A 652 15.24 -5.71 -32.66
C SER A 652 15.71 -5.28 -34.05
N ASP A 653 15.35 -4.09 -34.48
CA ASP A 653 15.82 -3.47 -35.75
C ASP A 653 17.11 -2.64 -35.60
N GLY A 654 17.72 -2.65 -34.40
CA GLY A 654 18.91 -1.84 -34.08
C GLY A 654 18.61 -0.40 -33.71
N TYR A 655 17.33 -0.02 -33.63
CA TYR A 655 16.96 1.32 -33.15
C TYR A 655 17.17 1.46 -31.65
N VAL A 656 17.86 2.53 -31.24
CA VAL A 656 18.10 2.81 -29.81
C VAL A 656 17.09 3.85 -29.30
N GLY A 657 16.14 3.38 -28.50
CA GLY A 657 15.24 4.25 -27.75
C GLY A 657 15.94 4.82 -26.53
N GLN A 658 15.86 6.13 -26.33
CA GLN A 658 16.52 6.79 -25.22
C GLN A 658 15.57 7.76 -24.51
N ILE A 659 15.65 7.80 -23.17
CA ILE A 659 15.09 8.85 -22.36
C ILE A 659 16.23 9.52 -21.62
N ASN A 660 16.31 10.83 -21.73
CA ASN A 660 17.22 11.67 -20.95
C ASN A 660 16.46 12.90 -20.49
N ALA A 661 16.18 12.95 -19.19
CA ALA A 661 15.53 14.10 -18.56
C ALA A 661 16.54 14.85 -17.71
N THR A 662 16.97 16.01 -18.21
CA THR A 662 17.78 16.95 -17.45
C THR A 662 16.95 18.14 -17.05
N GLY A 663 16.76 18.37 -15.73
CA GLY A 663 16.10 19.57 -15.21
C GLY A 663 14.88 19.28 -14.35
N GLY A 664 14.26 20.35 -13.82
CA GLY A 664 13.11 20.28 -12.92
C GLY A 664 11.84 19.80 -13.61
N ILE A 665 10.79 19.60 -12.81
CA ILE A 665 9.47 19.12 -13.25
C ILE A 665 9.05 19.76 -14.56
N GLY A 666 8.71 18.93 -15.53
CA GLY A 666 7.99 19.32 -16.74
C GLY A 666 8.79 19.27 -18.03
N THR A 667 10.04 18.83 -18.03
CA THR A 667 10.78 18.65 -19.28
C THR A 667 11.35 17.23 -19.39
N LEU A 668 10.50 16.29 -19.75
CA LEU A 668 10.91 15.05 -20.37
C LEU A 668 11.28 15.38 -21.82
N PHE A 669 12.57 15.42 -22.14
CA PHE A 669 13.02 15.47 -23.53
C PHE A 669 13.09 14.05 -24.05
N CYS A 670 12.01 13.62 -24.72
CA CYS A 670 12.05 12.46 -25.58
C CYS A 670 12.67 12.87 -26.92
N ARG A 671 13.91 12.56 -27.16
CA ARG A 671 14.48 12.57 -28.51
C ARG A 671 14.14 11.25 -29.16
N THR A 672 13.09 11.20 -29.89
CA THR A 672 12.49 10.10 -30.63
C THR A 672 11.22 9.55 -30.00
N TYR A 673 10.16 9.68 -30.71
CA TYR A 673 8.81 9.15 -30.59
C TYR A 673 8.56 8.17 -29.43
N CYS A 674 8.35 8.69 -28.23
CA CYS A 674 7.60 7.97 -27.21
C CYS A 674 6.13 8.36 -27.38
N LYS A 675 5.31 7.47 -27.88
CA LYS A 675 3.87 7.54 -27.63
C LYS A 675 3.65 6.99 -26.24
N PHE A 676 3.38 7.87 -25.28
CA PHE A 676 2.68 7.46 -24.08
C PHE A 676 1.23 7.22 -24.50
N GLY A 677 0.80 5.96 -24.45
CA GLY A 677 -0.59 5.57 -24.59
C GLY A 677 -1.35 5.80 -23.30
#